data_7ba66096e197732534cc1ee6d0e22cd3
#
_entry.id   7ba66096e197732534cc1ee6d0e22cd3
#
_cell.length_a   1.000
_cell.length_b   1.000
_cell.length_c   1.000
_cell.angle_alpha   90.00
_cell.angle_beta   90.00
_cell.angle_gamma   90.00
#
_symmetry.space_group_name_H-M   'P 1'
#
loop_
_entity.id
_entity.type
_entity.pdbx_description
1 polymer ?
#
loop_
_entity_poly.entity_id
_entity_poly.type
_entity_poly.pdbx_seq_one_letter_code
_entity_poly.pdbx_strand_id
1 'polypeptide(L)'
;MKKIIFTIMLLFMLFLVGCDNSIYKVEFIVDGEVVSTQDVKSGDSAIAPDDPEKEGHIFIGWDKEYTKVKENLTINAVFEKEEYTVIFLDEDQNQIKEETVKYKESATAPELELEEGYQLEKWVGGDYTSVTTDMVLEPVVKKIKYTVKFLDEDGTLLKEITVSHGNTASFGGDPKKSGYNFLGWDKDIKKVTSNMEVKAKFELATYTITYKDEEGNVINGLSPSNYTILDDASLELPALIEKEGYECLGWYEGNTRVVTFFSSDAVDKVYTLKYKELPKPLALPDDCTDTFKAVKRILHSSGTFYVYQPDFTGLKAPSTSVGSYTWSSLNPEVVTISTFSSMSIASPGFGIIKAVYNNDPTKVFYAVVKTTTEGIFISTIEEANTKIEYEVTFTDENGNVIETQKVEEGKSATPPTPPKKEGYTFIGWSGDTFGVTENLTLEPNYVEGSSDFAGKTVSILGDSISTYKGYVPDGYSCFYPYPTADLADVNQTWWMQVINKLGMKLLKNNSYSGTCVSSGTGSYSTVEDNRLKELLFGTEAPDIIIIFMGSNDCGSAYVKDETFKSSYKVMLDKIKVLCPNSEIFIMTLPPSMLYKEANRVNYNKVIRDYANEYELPIVEMDNTYNGEDCTNFLVDSAHQNFAGMTKLAEAVIKGMLESEGITYNKE
;
A
#
# COMPACT_ATOMS: atom_id res chain seq x y z
N MET A 1 110.24 -13.50 20.03
CA MET A 1 111.54 -14.17 20.17
C MET A 1 112.24 -14.10 18.81
N LYS A 2 113.52 -13.65 18.96
CA LYS A 2 114.60 -13.75 17.98
C LYS A 2 114.46 -12.93 16.67
N LYS A 3 115.19 -11.74 16.58
CA LYS A 3 116.67 -11.56 16.35
C LYS A 3 117.06 -12.17 15.02
N ILE A 4 117.65 -11.49 14.12
CA ILE A 4 119.01 -10.97 14.02
C ILE A 4 119.13 -10.34 12.58
N ILE A 5 119.49 -9.10 12.34
CA ILE A 5 120.81 -8.45 12.22
C ILE A 5 121.49 -8.74 10.86
N PHE A 6 122.09 -7.62 10.27
CA PHE A 6 123.23 -7.42 9.48
C PHE A 6 123.06 -7.31 7.91
N THR A 7 123.66 -6.48 7.14
CA THR A 7 124.76 -5.48 7.25
C THR A 7 124.84 -4.65 6.00
N ILE A 8 125.02 -3.38 6.10
CA ILE A 8 125.77 -2.40 5.31
C ILE A 8 126.32 -2.85 3.95
N MET A 9 126.03 -2.15 2.93
CA MET A 9 127.01 -1.73 1.93
C MET A 9 126.65 -0.35 1.25
N LEU A 10 127.51 0.61 1.51
CA LEU A 10 127.55 1.95 0.97
C LEU A 10 127.91 1.94 -0.53
N LEU A 11 127.10 2.57 -1.42
CA LEU A 11 127.62 3.00 -2.69
C LEU A 11 126.94 4.33 -3.07
N PHE A 12 127.83 5.33 -3.09
CA PHE A 12 127.58 6.68 -3.53
C PHE A 12 127.24 6.69 -5.06
N MET A 13 126.10 7.15 -5.42
CA MET A 13 125.80 7.59 -6.78
C MET A 13 125.13 8.96 -6.80
N LEU A 14 125.81 9.92 -7.35
CA LEU A 14 125.28 11.28 -7.61
C LEU A 14 123.96 11.17 -8.41
N PHE A 15 122.88 11.70 -7.83
CA PHE A 15 121.68 11.99 -8.63
C PHE A 15 121.72 13.44 -9.04
N LEU A 16 121.76 13.62 -10.36
CA LEU A 16 121.35 14.84 -11.03
C LEU A 16 119.85 15.04 -10.77
N VAL A 17 119.48 16.02 -9.96
CA VAL A 17 118.12 16.47 -9.86
C VAL A 17 117.75 17.14 -11.15
N GLY A 18 117.18 16.40 -12.06
CA GLY A 18 116.39 16.96 -13.17
C GLY A 18 115.14 17.56 -12.59
N CYS A 19 115.01 18.91 -12.71
CA CYS A 19 113.71 19.53 -12.44
C CYS A 19 112.70 18.99 -13.48
N ASP A 20 111.81 18.10 -13.05
CA ASP A 20 110.64 17.71 -13.86
C ASP A 20 109.74 18.94 -14.01
N ASN A 21 109.71 19.54 -15.17
CA ASN A 21 108.91 20.75 -15.48
C ASN A 21 107.56 20.40 -16.09
N SER A 22 107.10 19.13 -15.89
CA SER A 22 105.82 18.64 -16.34
C SER A 22 104.68 19.42 -15.65
N ILE A 23 103.66 19.77 -16.39
CA ILE A 23 102.45 20.39 -15.88
C ILE A 23 101.34 19.35 -15.93
N TYR A 24 100.67 19.19 -14.82
CA TYR A 24 99.55 18.24 -14.65
C TYR A 24 98.26 19.01 -14.47
N LYS A 25 97.21 18.51 -15.12
CA LYS A 25 95.84 19.02 -14.95
C LYS A 25 95.21 18.42 -13.66
N VAL A 26 94.77 19.30 -12.81
CA VAL A 26 94.02 18.89 -11.59
C VAL A 26 92.62 19.45 -11.67
N GLU A 27 91.64 18.59 -11.60
CA GLU A 27 90.24 18.95 -11.65
C GLU A 27 89.58 18.55 -10.30
N PHE A 28 88.90 19.51 -9.68
CA PHE A 28 88.04 19.28 -8.52
C PHE A 28 86.60 19.14 -9.00
N ILE A 29 85.95 18.10 -8.54
CA ILE A 29 84.61 17.68 -8.96
C ILE A 29 83.65 17.62 -7.75
N VAL A 30 82.50 18.26 -7.92
CA VAL A 30 81.37 18.17 -6.96
C VAL A 30 80.15 17.58 -7.68
N ASP A 31 79.66 16.48 -7.22
CA ASP A 31 78.48 15.74 -7.80
C ASP A 31 78.55 15.48 -9.33
N GLY A 32 79.82 15.27 -9.79
CA GLY A 32 80.13 15.04 -11.24
C GLY A 32 80.42 16.28 -12.08
N GLU A 33 80.28 17.46 -11.51
CA GLU A 33 80.51 18.73 -12.12
C GLU A 33 81.92 19.24 -11.78
N VAL A 34 82.71 19.69 -12.77
CA VAL A 34 84.06 20.27 -12.52
C VAL A 34 83.89 21.68 -11.95
N VAL A 35 84.22 21.89 -10.69
CA VAL A 35 84.13 23.19 -10.01
C VAL A 35 85.45 24.00 -10.07
N SER A 36 86.63 23.35 -10.28
CA SER A 36 87.90 23.98 -10.48
C SER A 36 88.76 23.13 -11.38
N THR A 37 89.50 23.80 -12.29
CA THR A 37 90.57 23.21 -13.13
C THR A 37 91.80 23.99 -12.94
N GLN A 38 92.92 23.36 -12.66
CA GLN A 38 94.22 24.00 -12.43
C GLN A 38 95.37 23.26 -13.16
N ASP A 39 96.29 24.02 -13.74
CA ASP A 39 97.51 23.49 -14.27
C ASP A 39 98.60 23.63 -13.21
N VAL A 40 99.07 22.48 -12.65
CA VAL A 40 100.00 22.42 -11.53
C VAL A 40 101.32 21.83 -12.00
N LYS A 41 102.42 22.46 -11.63
CA LYS A 41 103.74 21.91 -11.91
C LYS A 41 104.08 20.69 -11.08
N SER A 42 104.83 19.78 -11.67
CA SER A 42 105.26 18.57 -10.97
C SER A 42 105.93 18.89 -9.62
N GLY A 43 105.31 18.30 -8.57
CA GLY A 43 105.74 18.49 -7.21
C GLY A 43 105.09 19.65 -6.42
N ASP A 44 104.35 20.51 -7.05
CA ASP A 44 103.57 21.59 -6.44
C ASP A 44 102.23 21.06 -5.93
N SER A 45 101.53 21.84 -5.15
CA SER A 45 100.18 21.53 -4.66
C SER A 45 99.14 22.28 -5.48
N ALA A 46 98.00 21.62 -5.77
CA ALA A 46 96.81 22.31 -6.20
C ALA A 46 96.18 23.09 -5.06
N ILE A 47 95.43 24.13 -5.37
CA ILE A 47 94.67 24.93 -4.40
C ILE A 47 93.22 24.41 -4.44
N ALA A 48 92.74 23.82 -3.32
CA ALA A 48 91.36 23.42 -3.25
C ALA A 48 90.44 24.65 -3.43
N PRO A 49 89.32 24.50 -4.12
CA PRO A 49 88.28 25.53 -4.07
C PRO A 49 87.71 25.60 -2.65
N ASP A 50 86.88 26.65 -2.40
CA ASP A 50 86.10 26.74 -1.13
C ASP A 50 85.30 25.47 -0.92
N ASP A 51 85.04 25.09 0.37
CA ASP A 51 84.28 23.88 0.75
C ASP A 51 82.93 23.92 0.08
N PRO A 52 82.56 22.92 -0.75
CA PRO A 52 81.31 22.92 -1.45
C PRO A 52 80.16 22.63 -0.52
N GLU A 53 79.05 23.36 -0.66
CA GLU A 53 77.80 23.11 0.07
C GLU A 53 76.93 22.12 -0.71
N LYS A 54 76.35 21.18 0.02
CA LYS A 54 75.38 20.22 -0.48
C LYS A 54 74.29 20.04 0.56
N GLU A 55 73.05 20.32 0.15
CA GLU A 55 71.87 20.24 1.03
C GLU A 55 71.83 18.93 1.81
N GLY A 56 71.73 19.02 3.12
CA GLY A 56 71.68 17.88 4.03
C GLY A 56 72.94 17.02 4.09
N HIS A 57 74.10 17.60 3.71
CA HIS A 57 75.36 16.89 3.75
C HIS A 57 76.47 17.82 4.28
N ILE A 58 77.33 17.25 5.06
CA ILE A 58 78.55 17.91 5.54
C ILE A 58 79.68 17.55 4.58
N PHE A 59 80.42 18.54 4.11
CA PHE A 59 81.64 18.30 3.35
C PHE A 59 82.73 17.82 4.30
N ILE A 60 83.29 16.65 4.04
CA ILE A 60 84.33 16.04 4.90
C ILE A 60 85.70 16.05 4.25
N GLY A 61 85.82 16.54 3.03
CA GLY A 61 87.09 16.67 2.34
C GLY A 61 87.07 16.19 0.90
N TRP A 62 88.20 16.14 0.32
CA TRP A 62 88.45 15.71 -1.06
C TRP A 62 88.97 14.27 -1.04
N ASP A 63 88.58 13.41 -1.97
CA ASP A 63 88.88 11.97 -2.01
C ASP A 63 90.35 11.65 -2.33
N LYS A 64 91.14 12.64 -2.76
CA LYS A 64 92.53 12.42 -3.06
C LYS A 64 93.43 13.55 -2.53
N GLU A 65 94.69 13.19 -2.24
CA GLU A 65 95.75 14.10 -1.89
C GLU A 65 96.11 14.97 -3.09
N TYR A 66 96.09 16.28 -2.96
CA TYR A 66 96.37 17.27 -4.00
C TYR A 66 97.66 18.08 -3.72
N THR A 67 98.40 17.62 -2.70
CA THR A 67 99.79 18.16 -2.47
C THR A 67 100.77 17.27 -3.23
N LYS A 68 101.81 17.90 -3.78
CA LYS A 68 102.90 17.22 -4.54
C LYS A 68 102.40 16.48 -5.77
N VAL A 69 101.67 17.17 -6.60
CA VAL A 69 101.03 16.59 -7.83
C VAL A 69 102.13 16.07 -8.78
N LYS A 70 101.96 14.80 -9.24
CA LYS A 70 102.88 14.11 -10.14
C LYS A 70 102.18 13.48 -11.35
N GLU A 71 100.87 13.62 -11.46
CA GLU A 71 100.05 13.13 -12.54
C GLU A 71 98.76 13.98 -12.65
N ASN A 72 98.04 13.83 -13.73
CA ASN A 72 96.70 14.44 -13.81
C ASN A 72 95.79 13.86 -12.75
N LEU A 73 95.12 14.71 -12.00
CA LEU A 73 94.24 14.32 -10.91
C LEU A 73 92.81 14.78 -11.17
N THR A 74 91.89 13.85 -10.96
CA THR A 74 90.45 14.14 -10.78
C THR A 74 90.14 13.86 -9.32
N ILE A 75 89.73 14.90 -8.62
CA ILE A 75 89.54 14.90 -7.15
C ILE A 75 88.06 15.18 -6.90
N ASN A 76 87.37 14.24 -6.24
CA ASN A 76 85.94 14.38 -5.97
C ASN A 76 85.69 14.86 -4.53
N ALA A 77 84.70 15.71 -4.36
CA ALA A 77 84.21 16.06 -3.03
C ALA A 77 83.56 14.86 -2.36
N VAL A 78 83.87 14.66 -1.11
CA VAL A 78 83.33 13.64 -0.28
C VAL A 78 82.41 14.30 0.75
N PHE A 79 81.19 13.82 0.76
CA PHE A 79 80.15 14.29 1.68
C PHE A 79 79.70 13.19 2.59
N GLU A 80 79.29 13.53 3.79
CA GLU A 80 78.57 12.70 4.72
C GLU A 80 77.19 13.29 4.95
N LYS A 81 76.17 12.46 5.02
CA LYS A 81 74.81 12.95 5.30
C LYS A 81 74.78 13.54 6.71
N GLU A 82 74.10 14.70 6.80
CA GLU A 82 73.79 15.27 8.12
C GLU A 82 72.86 14.33 8.90
N GLU A 83 73.02 14.35 10.22
CA GLU A 83 72.25 13.58 11.15
C GLU A 83 71.31 14.51 11.91
N TYR A 84 70.06 14.08 12.02
CA TYR A 84 69.00 14.80 12.71
C TYR A 84 68.39 13.95 13.80
N THR A 85 67.97 14.62 14.89
CA THR A 85 67.32 13.97 16.04
C THR A 85 65.82 13.97 15.83
N VAL A 86 65.18 12.80 15.88
CA VAL A 86 63.76 12.59 15.87
C VAL A 86 63.31 12.10 17.22
N ILE A 87 62.43 12.87 17.87
CA ILE A 87 61.92 12.57 19.21
C ILE A 87 60.42 12.26 19.06
N PHE A 88 59.97 11.12 19.61
CA PHE A 88 58.57 10.74 19.73
C PHE A 88 58.12 10.95 21.16
N LEU A 89 57.01 11.63 21.37
CA LEU A 89 56.38 11.88 22.64
C LEU A 89 55.12 11.02 22.81
N ASP A 90 54.74 10.75 24.08
CA ASP A 90 53.39 10.22 24.37
C ASP A 90 52.36 11.36 24.46
N GLU A 91 51.12 10.99 24.84
CA GLU A 91 50.02 11.96 25.02
C GLU A 91 50.26 12.93 26.18
N ASP A 92 51.08 12.56 27.14
CA ASP A 92 51.46 13.36 28.33
C ASP A 92 52.73 14.19 28.10
N GLN A 93 53.24 14.27 26.85
CA GLN A 93 54.45 14.99 26.46
C GLN A 93 55.76 14.37 27.02
N ASN A 94 55.76 13.11 27.45
CA ASN A 94 56.95 12.42 27.83
C ASN A 94 57.64 11.83 26.61
N GLN A 95 58.99 11.92 26.56
CA GLN A 95 59.77 11.30 25.51
C GLN A 95 59.74 9.76 25.64
N ILE A 96 59.24 9.08 24.63
CA ILE A 96 59.19 7.61 24.57
C ILE A 96 60.23 7.00 23.65
N LYS A 97 60.73 7.78 22.66
CA LYS A 97 61.80 7.34 21.79
C LYS A 97 62.56 8.57 21.25
N GLU A 98 63.87 8.38 21.13
CA GLU A 98 64.77 9.29 20.39
C GLU A 98 65.58 8.47 19.39
N GLU A 99 65.72 8.93 18.19
CA GLU A 99 66.45 8.27 17.12
C GLU A 99 67.21 9.31 16.29
N THR A 100 68.49 9.03 16.04
CA THR A 100 69.31 9.84 15.14
C THR A 100 69.20 9.26 13.74
N VAL A 101 68.84 10.08 12.79
CA VAL A 101 68.49 9.68 11.40
C VAL A 101 69.27 10.53 10.42
N LYS A 102 69.85 9.92 9.42
CA LYS A 102 70.53 10.63 8.34
C LYS A 102 69.56 11.30 7.40
N TYR A 103 70.00 12.41 6.80
CA TYR A 103 69.25 13.21 5.86
C TYR A 103 68.48 12.36 4.84
N LYS A 104 67.17 12.62 4.72
CA LYS A 104 66.22 11.89 3.88
C LYS A 104 66.05 10.39 4.18
N GLU A 105 66.54 9.93 5.29
CA GLU A 105 66.20 8.57 5.80
C GLU A 105 64.99 8.65 6.72
N SER A 106 64.39 7.50 7.02
CA SER A 106 63.18 7.46 7.85
C SER A 106 63.51 7.06 9.28
N ALA A 107 62.85 7.72 10.23
CA ALA A 107 62.81 7.25 11.60
C ALA A 107 61.79 6.13 11.77
N THR A 108 61.96 5.31 12.78
CA THR A 108 61.05 4.20 13.11
C THR A 108 60.13 4.64 14.22
N ALA A 109 58.81 4.77 13.93
CA ALA A 109 57.82 5.12 14.93
C ALA A 109 57.73 4.01 16.03
N PRO A 110 57.70 4.38 17.31
CA PRO A 110 57.53 3.44 18.39
C PRO A 110 56.06 2.94 18.47
N GLU A 111 55.84 1.80 19.11
CA GLU A 111 54.53 1.42 19.59
C GLU A 111 54.11 2.34 20.75
N LEU A 112 52.86 2.81 20.71
CA LEU A 112 52.33 3.69 21.75
C LEU A 112 51.35 2.91 22.63
N GLU A 113 51.56 2.91 23.93
CA GLU A 113 50.59 2.39 24.89
C GLU A 113 49.44 3.40 25.05
N LEU A 114 48.25 3.04 24.62
CA LEU A 114 47.06 3.88 24.64
C LEU A 114 46.05 3.36 25.64
N GLU A 115 45.21 4.25 26.17
CA GLU A 115 44.03 3.85 26.93
C GLU A 115 43.11 2.93 26.13
N GLU A 116 42.39 2.05 26.82
CA GLU A 116 41.41 1.15 26.17
C GLU A 116 40.38 1.92 25.36
N GLY A 117 40.24 1.57 24.10
CA GLY A 117 39.30 2.19 23.20
C GLY A 117 39.84 3.36 22.39
N TYR A 118 41.13 3.61 22.47
CA TYR A 118 41.80 4.57 21.61
C TYR A 118 42.74 3.88 20.64
N GLN A 119 43.06 4.53 19.55
CA GLN A 119 44.06 4.12 18.57
C GLN A 119 44.81 5.34 18.06
N LEU A 120 46.08 5.13 17.76
CA LEU A 120 46.89 6.14 17.09
C LEU A 120 46.30 6.41 15.70
N GLU A 121 46.07 7.67 15.40
CA GLU A 121 45.66 8.11 14.06
C GLU A 121 46.88 8.42 13.21
N LYS A 122 47.80 9.22 13.74
CA LYS A 122 49.03 9.64 13.08
C LYS A 122 49.98 10.29 14.09
N TRP A 123 51.23 10.41 13.67
CA TRP A 123 52.20 11.30 14.29
C TRP A 123 52.13 12.65 13.60
N VAL A 124 52.31 13.76 14.35
CA VAL A 124 52.36 15.13 13.87
C VAL A 124 53.63 15.81 14.43
N GLY A 125 54.17 16.82 13.72
CA GLY A 125 55.42 17.55 14.11
C GLY A 125 56.48 17.50 13.03
N GLY A 126 56.30 16.69 11.99
CA GLY A 126 57.19 16.58 10.84
C GLY A 126 56.99 15.29 10.05
N ASP A 127 57.66 15.18 8.92
CA ASP A 127 57.66 13.94 8.13
C ASP A 127 58.84 13.07 8.51
N TYR A 128 58.57 12.16 9.48
CA TYR A 128 59.57 11.21 9.97
C TYR A 128 59.92 10.09 8.96
N THR A 129 59.23 10.03 7.84
CA THR A 129 59.52 9.08 6.74
C THR A 129 60.61 9.60 5.80
N SER A 130 60.93 10.90 5.88
CA SER A 130 62.01 11.57 5.11
C SER A 130 62.55 12.75 5.92
N VAL A 131 63.42 12.47 6.86
CA VAL A 131 63.92 13.43 7.85
C VAL A 131 64.88 14.41 7.22
N THR A 132 64.60 15.71 7.37
CA THR A 132 65.42 16.81 6.82
C THR A 132 65.80 17.88 7.86
N THR A 133 65.33 17.73 9.08
CA THR A 133 65.59 18.62 10.23
C THR A 133 65.30 17.88 11.53
N ASP A 134 65.80 18.36 12.64
CA ASP A 134 65.37 17.92 13.95
C ASP A 134 63.88 18.08 14.11
N MET A 135 63.21 17.09 14.68
CA MET A 135 61.77 17.13 14.88
C MET A 135 61.32 16.45 16.18
N VAL A 136 60.22 16.98 16.68
CA VAL A 136 59.49 16.38 17.83
C VAL A 136 58.11 15.98 17.32
N LEU A 137 57.77 14.73 17.49
CA LEU A 137 56.54 14.13 17.00
C LEU A 137 55.61 13.82 18.15
N GLU A 138 54.39 14.32 18.05
CA GLU A 138 53.32 14.10 18.98
C GLU A 138 52.26 13.15 18.39
N PRO A 139 51.67 12.25 19.19
CA PRO A 139 50.64 11.36 18.71
C PRO A 139 49.29 12.10 18.60
N VAL A 140 48.59 11.89 17.53
CA VAL A 140 47.17 12.21 17.42
C VAL A 140 46.41 10.92 17.57
N VAL A 141 45.64 10.83 18.63
CA VAL A 141 44.85 9.64 18.95
C VAL A 141 43.36 9.89 18.74
N LYS A 142 42.65 8.85 18.45
CA LYS A 142 41.17 8.90 18.29
C LYS A 142 40.52 7.68 18.92
N LYS A 143 39.26 7.87 19.34
CA LYS A 143 38.44 6.74 19.81
C LYS A 143 38.21 5.75 18.68
N ILE A 144 38.39 4.49 18.98
CA ILE A 144 38.02 3.38 18.09
C ILE A 144 36.52 3.42 17.85
N LYS A 145 36.13 3.21 16.63
CA LYS A 145 34.71 3.13 16.23
C LYS A 145 34.37 1.69 15.88
N TYR A 146 33.20 1.26 16.34
CA TYR A 146 32.68 -0.07 16.10
C TYR A 146 31.39 0.01 15.31
N THR A 147 31.17 -0.99 14.48
CA THR A 147 29.92 -1.17 13.74
C THR A 147 28.95 -1.95 14.61
N VAL A 148 27.74 -1.39 14.79
CA VAL A 148 26.62 -2.05 15.43
C VAL A 148 25.53 -2.26 14.39
N LYS A 149 25.17 -3.52 14.16
CA LYS A 149 24.07 -3.93 13.28
C LYS A 149 22.87 -4.29 14.13
N PHE A 150 21.77 -3.61 13.86
CA PHE A 150 20.47 -3.92 14.42
C PHE A 150 19.73 -4.83 13.45
N LEU A 151 19.34 -5.99 13.89
CA LEU A 151 18.71 -7.04 13.09
C LEU A 151 17.30 -7.32 13.61
N ASP A 152 16.42 -7.77 12.75
CA ASP A 152 15.16 -8.41 13.14
C ASP A 152 15.44 -9.81 13.74
N GLU A 153 14.41 -10.46 14.27
CA GLU A 153 14.51 -11.82 14.84
C GLU A 153 15.04 -12.83 13.83
N ASP A 154 14.67 -12.72 12.57
CA ASP A 154 15.10 -13.59 11.47
C ASP A 154 16.53 -13.30 10.97
N GLY A 155 17.15 -12.20 11.45
CA GLY A 155 18.48 -11.77 11.03
C GLY A 155 18.48 -10.73 9.91
N THR A 156 17.33 -10.26 9.46
CA THR A 156 17.23 -9.17 8.48
C THR A 156 17.79 -7.87 9.05
N LEU A 157 18.65 -7.20 8.29
CA LEU A 157 19.27 -5.94 8.71
C LEU A 157 18.24 -4.80 8.73
N LEU A 158 17.98 -4.27 9.93
CA LEU A 158 17.12 -3.11 10.14
C LEU A 158 17.89 -1.79 10.03
N LYS A 159 19.10 -1.75 10.64
CA LYS A 159 19.95 -0.55 10.66
C LYS A 159 21.38 -0.90 10.97
N GLU A 160 22.32 -0.17 10.38
CA GLU A 160 23.73 -0.22 10.71
C GLU A 160 24.21 1.17 11.14
N ILE A 161 24.97 1.24 12.22
CA ILE A 161 25.55 2.48 12.73
C ILE A 161 26.99 2.29 13.18
N THR A 162 27.72 3.38 13.23
CA THR A 162 29.07 3.41 13.79
C THR A 162 29.05 4.14 15.13
N VAL A 163 29.63 3.50 16.16
CA VAL A 163 29.62 4.00 17.54
C VAL A 163 31.05 4.04 18.06
N SER A 164 31.44 5.14 18.71
CA SER A 164 32.76 5.24 19.37
C SER A 164 32.81 4.35 20.62
N HIS A 165 34.00 3.82 20.91
CA HIS A 165 34.25 2.98 22.08
C HIS A 165 33.60 3.54 23.34
N GLY A 166 32.93 2.68 24.09
CA GLY A 166 32.29 3.00 25.37
C GLY A 166 30.98 3.77 25.28
N ASN A 167 30.56 4.21 24.08
CA ASN A 167 29.31 4.91 23.88
C ASN A 167 28.12 3.95 23.72
N THR A 168 26.91 4.48 23.93
CA THR A 168 25.68 3.75 23.71
C THR A 168 25.32 3.76 22.22
N ALA A 169 24.95 2.60 21.68
CA ALA A 169 24.32 2.52 20.37
C ALA A 169 22.84 2.91 20.46
N SER A 170 22.31 3.53 19.41
CA SER A 170 20.89 3.91 19.35
C SER A 170 20.27 3.56 18.01
N PHE A 171 19.17 2.83 18.06
CA PHE A 171 18.36 2.55 16.87
C PHE A 171 17.57 3.80 16.42
N GLY A 172 17.16 4.66 17.37
CA GLY A 172 16.41 5.89 17.10
C GLY A 172 14.89 5.75 17.31
N GLY A 173 14.51 4.84 18.20
CA GLY A 173 13.14 4.46 18.54
C GLY A 173 13.00 2.95 18.59
N ASP A 174 11.79 2.45 18.79
CA ASP A 174 11.53 1.01 18.77
C ASP A 174 11.29 0.53 17.34
N PRO A 175 11.89 -0.59 16.91
CA PRO A 175 11.56 -1.20 15.63
C PRO A 175 10.11 -1.66 15.65
N LYS A 176 9.41 -1.49 14.50
CA LYS A 176 8.02 -1.87 14.37
C LYS A 176 7.90 -3.17 13.56
N LYS A 177 7.15 -4.10 14.10
CA LYS A 177 6.74 -5.34 13.44
C LYS A 177 5.22 -5.47 13.61
N SER A 178 4.48 -5.51 12.48
CA SER A 178 3.02 -5.59 12.53
C SER A 178 2.58 -6.80 13.35
N GLY A 179 1.65 -6.59 14.27
CA GLY A 179 1.13 -7.64 15.13
C GLY A 179 2.01 -8.04 16.31
N TYR A 180 3.10 -7.31 16.56
CA TYR A 180 4.02 -7.62 17.65
C TYR A 180 4.42 -6.38 18.44
N ASN A 181 4.64 -6.58 19.74
CA ASN A 181 5.21 -5.59 20.66
C ASN A 181 6.70 -5.79 20.78
N PHE A 182 7.47 -4.72 20.65
CA PHE A 182 8.91 -4.76 20.83
C PHE A 182 9.25 -4.89 22.33
N LEU A 183 10.03 -5.92 22.70
CA LEU A 183 10.47 -6.20 24.08
C LEU A 183 11.86 -5.66 24.40
N GLY A 184 12.64 -5.31 23.39
CA GLY A 184 14.03 -4.88 23.55
C GLY A 184 14.98 -5.62 22.63
N TRP A 185 16.25 -5.36 22.82
CA TRP A 185 17.34 -6.00 22.10
C TRP A 185 17.88 -7.21 22.88
N ASP A 186 18.41 -8.21 22.18
CA ASP A 186 18.96 -9.44 22.79
C ASP A 186 20.28 -9.21 23.55
N LYS A 187 20.96 -8.08 23.26
CA LYS A 187 22.24 -7.70 23.91
C LYS A 187 22.19 -6.27 24.43
N ASP A 188 23.06 -6.00 25.43
CA ASP A 188 23.22 -4.64 25.94
C ASP A 188 23.94 -3.77 24.89
N ILE A 189 23.37 -2.61 24.62
CA ILE A 189 23.87 -1.62 23.67
C ILE A 189 24.39 -0.34 24.34
N LYS A 190 24.45 -0.29 25.67
CA LYS A 190 24.80 0.92 26.43
C LYS A 190 26.29 1.24 26.42
N LYS A 191 27.13 0.23 26.26
CA LYS A 191 28.61 0.39 26.26
C LYS A 191 29.20 -0.50 25.16
N VAL A 192 29.37 0.08 23.96
CA VAL A 192 29.93 -0.66 22.82
C VAL A 192 31.47 -0.69 22.89
N THR A 193 32.03 -1.89 22.97
CA THR A 193 33.48 -2.10 23.03
C THR A 193 34.02 -2.99 21.90
N SER A 194 33.14 -3.46 21.01
CA SER A 194 33.50 -4.27 19.82
C SER A 194 32.42 -4.15 18.77
N ASN A 195 32.71 -4.59 17.55
CA ASN A 195 31.68 -4.80 16.54
C ASN A 195 30.66 -5.79 17.05
N MET A 196 29.38 -5.50 16.86
CA MET A 196 28.32 -6.36 17.36
C MET A 196 27.08 -6.36 16.47
N GLU A 197 26.37 -7.47 16.50
CA GLU A 197 25.04 -7.64 15.96
C GLU A 197 24.08 -7.82 17.12
N VAL A 198 22.98 -7.07 17.11
CA VAL A 198 21.93 -7.14 18.12
C VAL A 198 20.61 -7.43 17.44
N LYS A 199 19.86 -8.37 17.98
CA LYS A 199 18.56 -8.78 17.44
C LYS A 199 17.43 -8.21 18.26
N ALA A 200 16.40 -7.74 17.54
CA ALA A 200 15.15 -7.34 18.16
C ALA A 200 14.46 -8.57 18.79
N LYS A 201 13.79 -8.37 19.91
CA LYS A 201 12.91 -9.34 20.55
C LYS A 201 11.51 -8.80 20.52
N PHE A 202 10.58 -9.62 20.07
CA PHE A 202 9.17 -9.27 19.98
C PHE A 202 8.31 -10.28 20.72
N GLU A 203 7.13 -9.85 21.14
CA GLU A 203 6.05 -10.73 21.59
C GLU A 203 4.81 -10.50 20.75
N LEU A 204 4.02 -11.52 20.55
CA LEU A 204 2.76 -11.43 19.82
C LEU A 204 1.80 -10.48 20.55
N ALA A 205 1.29 -9.48 19.83
CA ALA A 205 0.31 -8.54 20.37
C ALA A 205 -1.09 -9.16 20.34
N THR A 206 -1.88 -8.86 21.37
CA THR A 206 -3.30 -9.20 21.42
C THR A 206 -4.11 -7.92 21.31
N TYR A 207 -5.06 -7.91 20.40
CA TYR A 207 -5.95 -6.79 20.13
C TYR A 207 -7.34 -7.07 20.68
N THR A 208 -7.99 -6.03 21.21
CA THR A 208 -9.33 -6.12 21.77
C THR A 208 -10.40 -5.82 20.74
N ILE A 209 -11.55 -6.48 20.85
CA ILE A 209 -12.74 -6.21 20.08
C ILE A 209 -13.84 -5.74 21.04
N THR A 210 -14.34 -4.55 20.80
CA THR A 210 -15.42 -3.96 21.59
C THR A 210 -16.67 -3.86 20.73
N TYR A 211 -17.75 -4.50 21.19
CA TYR A 211 -19.06 -4.42 20.56
C TYR A 211 -19.94 -3.41 21.30
N LYS A 212 -20.62 -2.54 20.56
CA LYS A 212 -21.46 -1.47 21.11
C LYS A 212 -22.84 -1.46 20.46
N ASP A 213 -23.83 -0.94 21.18
CA ASP A 213 -25.09 -0.51 20.61
C ASP A 213 -24.99 0.93 20.03
N GLU A 214 -26.06 1.42 19.41
CA GLU A 214 -26.12 2.77 18.82
C GLU A 214 -25.99 3.89 19.85
N GLU A 215 -26.35 3.62 21.10
CA GLU A 215 -26.21 4.55 22.22
C GLU A 215 -24.77 4.58 22.76
N GLY A 216 -23.88 3.68 22.27
CA GLY A 216 -22.49 3.58 22.66
C GLY A 216 -22.23 2.67 23.87
N ASN A 217 -23.24 1.96 24.38
CA ASN A 217 -23.07 1.03 25.49
C ASN A 217 -22.40 -0.25 25.00
N VAL A 218 -21.51 -0.82 25.82
CA VAL A 218 -20.80 -2.06 25.49
C VAL A 218 -21.76 -3.26 25.62
N ILE A 219 -21.81 -4.05 24.57
CA ILE A 219 -22.52 -5.34 24.53
C ILE A 219 -21.52 -6.42 24.95
N ASN A 220 -21.73 -6.97 26.15
CA ASN A 220 -20.83 -7.98 26.72
C ASN A 220 -21.21 -9.40 26.30
N GLY A 221 -20.23 -10.32 26.34
CA GLY A 221 -20.46 -11.76 26.11
C GLY A 221 -20.47 -12.18 24.65
N LEU A 222 -20.11 -11.28 23.73
CA LEU A 222 -19.95 -11.59 22.32
C LEU A 222 -18.53 -12.12 22.04
N SER A 223 -18.39 -12.98 21.04
CA SER A 223 -17.15 -13.61 20.62
C SER A 223 -16.96 -13.45 19.11
N PRO A 224 -15.71 -13.24 18.65
CA PRO A 224 -14.49 -13.10 19.45
C PRO A 224 -14.41 -11.76 20.19
N SER A 225 -13.79 -11.72 21.37
CA SER A 225 -13.58 -10.49 22.16
C SER A 225 -12.14 -9.96 22.09
N ASN A 226 -11.25 -10.72 21.51
CA ASN A 226 -9.87 -10.36 21.20
C ASN A 226 -9.35 -11.24 20.08
N TYR A 227 -8.22 -10.85 19.51
CA TYR A 227 -7.55 -11.58 18.43
C TYR A 227 -6.07 -11.23 18.36
N THR A 228 -5.31 -12.05 17.63
CA THR A 228 -3.91 -11.86 17.27
C THR A 228 -3.76 -12.01 15.77
N ILE A 229 -2.63 -11.60 15.20
CA ILE A 229 -2.36 -11.79 13.75
C ILE A 229 -2.16 -13.25 13.33
N LEU A 230 -2.10 -14.19 14.29
CA LEU A 230 -1.96 -15.63 14.03
C LEU A 230 -3.31 -16.36 14.02
N ASP A 231 -4.39 -15.66 14.34
CA ASP A 231 -5.74 -16.22 14.20
C ASP A 231 -6.10 -16.35 12.71
N ASP A 232 -7.23 -16.99 12.42
CA ASP A 232 -7.70 -17.15 11.04
C ASP A 232 -7.69 -15.81 10.30
N ALA A 233 -7.25 -15.84 9.06
CA ALA A 233 -7.05 -14.62 8.25
C ALA A 233 -8.32 -13.75 8.18
N SER A 234 -9.50 -14.40 8.23
CA SER A 234 -10.81 -13.73 8.22
C SER A 234 -11.61 -14.24 9.42
N LEU A 235 -11.96 -13.34 10.30
CA LEU A 235 -12.75 -13.61 11.51
C LEU A 235 -14.18 -13.11 11.31
N GLU A 236 -15.16 -13.94 11.68
CA GLU A 236 -16.56 -13.57 11.58
C GLU A 236 -17.00 -12.74 12.79
N LEU A 237 -17.86 -11.78 12.52
CA LEU A 237 -18.51 -11.01 13.57
C LEU A 237 -19.63 -11.85 14.21
N PRO A 238 -20.01 -11.56 15.47
CA PRO A 238 -21.11 -12.26 16.13
C PRO A 238 -22.41 -12.18 15.34
N ALA A 239 -23.27 -13.19 15.53
CA ALA A 239 -24.62 -13.18 14.99
C ALA A 239 -25.34 -11.87 15.36
N LEU A 240 -26.19 -11.39 14.44
CA LEU A 240 -26.96 -10.18 14.64
C LEU A 240 -27.96 -10.35 15.78
N ILE A 241 -28.11 -9.35 16.62
CA ILE A 241 -29.03 -9.35 17.76
C ILE A 241 -30.34 -8.73 17.27
N GLU A 242 -31.43 -9.49 17.37
CA GLU A 242 -32.76 -8.99 17.05
C GLU A 242 -33.24 -7.97 18.09
N LYS A 243 -33.90 -6.91 17.61
CA LYS A 243 -34.57 -5.90 18.44
C LYS A 243 -35.99 -5.72 17.93
N GLU A 244 -36.98 -5.97 18.82
CA GLU A 244 -38.40 -5.85 18.46
C GLU A 244 -38.74 -4.48 17.89
N GLY A 245 -39.37 -4.41 16.74
CA GLY A 245 -39.72 -3.17 16.04
C GLY A 245 -38.59 -2.55 15.22
N TYR A 246 -37.47 -3.24 15.11
CA TYR A 246 -36.32 -2.75 14.35
C TYR A 246 -35.78 -3.79 13.36
N GLU A 247 -35.36 -3.35 12.20
CA GLU A 247 -34.53 -4.11 11.27
C GLU A 247 -33.07 -3.96 11.70
N CYS A 248 -32.38 -5.09 11.95
CA CYS A 248 -30.95 -5.05 12.25
C CYS A 248 -30.15 -4.82 10.96
N LEU A 249 -29.46 -3.69 10.88
CA LEU A 249 -28.66 -3.32 9.70
C LEU A 249 -27.29 -4.02 9.66
N GLY A 250 -26.86 -4.58 10.81
CA GLY A 250 -25.57 -5.25 10.93
C GLY A 250 -24.55 -4.52 11.78
N TRP A 251 -23.36 -5.08 11.83
CA TRP A 251 -22.21 -4.48 12.51
C TRP A 251 -21.54 -3.40 11.68
N TYR A 252 -21.12 -2.32 12.31
CA TYR A 252 -20.48 -1.18 11.67
C TYR A 252 -19.19 -0.80 12.39
N GLU A 253 -18.13 -0.54 11.61
CA GLU A 253 -16.96 0.18 12.07
C GLU A 253 -17.10 1.63 11.56
N GLY A 254 -17.37 2.56 12.49
CA GLY A 254 -17.80 3.90 12.12
C GLY A 254 -19.13 3.89 11.35
N ASN A 255 -19.10 4.28 10.07
CA ASN A 255 -20.27 4.23 9.20
C ASN A 255 -20.23 3.10 8.16
N THR A 256 -19.17 2.33 8.14
CA THR A 256 -19.01 1.21 7.20
C THR A 256 -19.57 -0.07 7.79
N ARG A 257 -20.48 -0.71 7.06
CA ARG A 257 -20.97 -2.04 7.44
C ARG A 257 -19.86 -3.07 7.29
N VAL A 258 -19.70 -3.91 8.31
CA VAL A 258 -18.67 -4.95 8.36
C VAL A 258 -19.36 -6.30 8.56
N VAL A 259 -18.95 -7.30 7.80
CA VAL A 259 -19.45 -8.68 7.92
C VAL A 259 -18.36 -9.57 8.53
N THR A 260 -17.12 -9.33 8.11
CA THR A 260 -15.92 -10.02 8.59
C THR A 260 -14.84 -8.98 8.85
N PHE A 261 -13.85 -9.32 9.67
CA PHE A 261 -12.64 -8.53 9.85
C PHE A 261 -11.42 -9.43 9.77
N PHE A 262 -10.23 -8.84 9.63
CA PHE A 262 -9.01 -9.60 9.37
C PHE A 262 -8.06 -9.53 10.56
N SER A 263 -7.48 -10.68 10.90
CA SER A 263 -6.48 -10.77 11.97
C SER A 263 -5.23 -9.94 11.68
N SER A 264 -4.91 -9.76 10.40
CA SER A 264 -3.78 -8.94 9.92
C SER A 264 -3.93 -7.43 10.17
N ASP A 265 -5.13 -6.94 10.52
CA ASP A 265 -5.35 -5.51 10.81
C ASP A 265 -4.49 -5.01 11.98
N ALA A 266 -4.19 -5.88 12.94
CA ALA A 266 -3.27 -5.63 14.05
C ALA A 266 -3.60 -4.34 14.83
N VAL A 267 -4.91 -4.11 15.10
CA VAL A 267 -5.43 -2.94 15.84
C VAL A 267 -6.64 -3.32 16.68
N ASP A 268 -6.89 -2.58 17.75
CA ASP A 268 -8.13 -2.71 18.51
C ASP A 268 -9.33 -2.34 17.64
N LYS A 269 -10.40 -3.14 17.72
CA LYS A 269 -11.63 -2.99 16.94
C LYS A 269 -12.79 -2.52 17.78
N VAL A 270 -13.62 -1.66 17.20
CA VAL A 270 -14.88 -1.23 17.81
C VAL A 270 -15.98 -1.36 16.76
N TYR A 271 -16.92 -2.27 17.02
CA TYR A 271 -18.06 -2.49 16.15
C TYR A 271 -19.35 -2.03 16.83
N THR A 272 -20.16 -1.29 16.08
CA THR A 272 -21.46 -0.80 16.55
C THR A 272 -22.57 -1.53 15.80
N LEU A 273 -23.49 -2.15 16.52
CA LEU A 273 -24.68 -2.77 15.95
C LEU A 273 -25.70 -1.68 15.65
N LYS A 274 -26.08 -1.55 14.38
CA LYS A 274 -27.04 -0.54 13.95
C LYS A 274 -28.39 -1.13 13.60
N TYR A 275 -29.43 -0.35 13.89
CA TYR A 275 -30.80 -0.69 13.65
C TYR A 275 -31.51 0.40 12.86
N LYS A 276 -32.53 0.00 12.12
CA LYS A 276 -33.49 0.87 11.48
C LYS A 276 -34.85 0.58 12.09
N GLU A 277 -35.55 1.61 12.60
CA GLU A 277 -36.92 1.44 13.06
C GLU A 277 -37.78 0.92 11.91
N LEU A 278 -38.41 -0.23 12.14
CA LEU A 278 -39.36 -0.75 11.17
C LEU A 278 -40.57 0.16 11.11
N PRO A 279 -41.18 0.34 9.94
CA PRO A 279 -42.47 1.03 9.84
C PRO A 279 -43.43 0.42 10.87
N LYS A 280 -44.04 1.29 11.67
CA LYS A 280 -45.03 0.83 12.63
C LYS A 280 -46.09 0.05 11.89
N PRO A 281 -46.56 -1.10 12.47
CA PRO A 281 -47.66 -1.83 11.87
C PRO A 281 -48.80 -0.90 11.54
N LEU A 282 -49.38 -1.03 10.35
CA LEU A 282 -50.56 -0.27 9.97
C LEU A 282 -51.65 -0.54 10.94
N ALA A 283 -52.28 0.51 11.47
CA ALA A 283 -53.43 0.43 12.34
C ALA A 283 -54.47 1.47 11.90
N LEU A 284 -55.71 1.09 11.93
CA LEU A 284 -56.79 2.06 11.74
C LEU A 284 -56.83 3.00 12.95
N PRO A 285 -56.93 4.32 12.71
CA PRO A 285 -57.14 5.27 13.80
C PRO A 285 -58.43 5.02 14.59
N ASP A 286 -58.43 5.42 15.89
CA ASP A 286 -59.56 5.20 16.81
C ASP A 286 -60.85 5.94 16.36
N ASP A 287 -60.77 6.94 15.51
CA ASP A 287 -61.89 7.66 14.96
C ASP A 287 -62.57 6.95 13.78
N CYS A 288 -62.13 5.74 13.44
CA CYS A 288 -62.69 4.95 12.33
C CYS A 288 -64.14 4.53 12.63
N THR A 289 -65.09 5.02 11.83
CA THR A 289 -66.49 4.67 11.93
C THR A 289 -66.84 3.40 11.14
N ASP A 290 -66.26 3.23 9.95
CA ASP A 290 -66.41 2.05 9.09
C ASP A 290 -65.29 2.03 8.05
N THR A 291 -65.09 0.89 7.40
CA THR A 291 -64.03 0.68 6.37
C THR A 291 -64.65 0.44 5.00
N PHE A 292 -64.04 0.99 3.95
CA PHE A 292 -64.39 0.70 2.56
C PHE A 292 -64.16 -0.78 2.27
N LYS A 293 -65.09 -1.40 1.52
CA LYS A 293 -65.08 -2.85 1.21
C LYS A 293 -64.58 -3.16 -0.19
N ALA A 294 -64.44 -2.13 -1.05
CA ALA A 294 -63.99 -2.29 -2.41
C ALA A 294 -63.34 -1.00 -2.96
N VAL A 295 -62.54 -1.15 -4.01
CA VAL A 295 -61.99 -0.09 -4.83
C VAL A 295 -62.48 -0.29 -6.24
N LYS A 296 -63.02 0.75 -6.85
CA LYS A 296 -63.49 0.74 -8.25
C LYS A 296 -62.41 1.29 -9.17
N ARG A 297 -62.14 0.59 -10.26
CA ARG A 297 -61.35 1.09 -11.39
C ARG A 297 -62.29 1.80 -12.37
N ILE A 298 -62.16 3.09 -12.52
CA ILE A 298 -63.04 3.92 -13.34
C ILE A 298 -62.20 4.59 -14.44
N LEU A 299 -62.72 4.56 -15.68
CA LEU A 299 -62.10 5.28 -16.77
C LEU A 299 -62.17 6.79 -16.49
N HIS A 300 -61.04 7.47 -16.49
CA HIS A 300 -60.97 8.90 -16.27
C HIS A 300 -61.86 9.65 -17.28
N SER A 301 -62.40 10.79 -16.87
CA SER A 301 -63.29 11.61 -17.73
C SER A 301 -62.68 12.06 -19.06
N SER A 302 -61.33 12.08 -19.17
CA SER A 302 -60.63 12.28 -20.45
C SER A 302 -60.72 11.09 -21.41
N GLY A 303 -61.12 9.90 -20.94
CA GLY A 303 -61.16 8.68 -21.73
C GLY A 303 -59.79 8.04 -22.04
N THR A 304 -58.73 8.53 -21.42
CA THR A 304 -57.33 8.13 -21.76
C THR A 304 -56.65 7.22 -20.74
N PHE A 305 -57.11 7.21 -19.50
CA PHE A 305 -56.52 6.37 -18.44
C PHE A 305 -57.57 6.02 -17.37
N TYR A 306 -57.26 5.02 -16.53
CA TYR A 306 -58.09 4.61 -15.42
C TYR A 306 -57.63 5.25 -14.12
N VAL A 307 -58.61 5.56 -13.23
CA VAL A 307 -58.41 5.98 -11.84
C VAL A 307 -59.03 4.99 -10.91
N TYR A 308 -58.47 4.90 -9.70
CA TYR A 308 -58.97 4.05 -8.62
C TYR A 308 -59.74 4.94 -7.62
N GLN A 309 -60.91 4.50 -7.16
CA GLN A 309 -61.71 5.23 -6.19
C GLN A 309 -62.30 4.28 -5.14
N PRO A 310 -62.41 4.69 -3.86
CA PRO A 310 -63.16 3.94 -2.86
C PRO A 310 -64.61 3.73 -3.30
N ASP A 311 -65.12 2.50 -3.08
CA ASP A 311 -66.50 2.18 -3.38
C ASP A 311 -67.37 2.29 -2.13
N PHE A 312 -68.40 3.12 -2.18
CA PHE A 312 -69.37 3.30 -1.12
C PHE A 312 -70.39 2.16 -0.99
N THR A 313 -70.42 1.18 -1.91
CA THR A 313 -71.35 0.06 -1.88
C THR A 313 -71.19 -0.75 -0.58
N GLY A 314 -72.33 -0.90 0.15
CA GLY A 314 -72.33 -1.65 1.40
C GLY A 314 -71.86 -0.88 2.63
N LEU A 315 -71.42 0.38 2.48
CA LEU A 315 -71.11 1.26 3.60
C LEU A 315 -72.37 1.92 4.16
N LYS A 316 -72.43 2.13 5.46
CA LYS A 316 -73.43 2.99 6.11
C LYS A 316 -73.03 4.47 5.97
N ALA A 317 -72.67 4.86 4.77
CA ALA A 317 -72.20 6.19 4.48
C ALA A 317 -73.39 7.17 4.36
N PRO A 318 -73.29 8.37 4.96
CA PRO A 318 -74.37 9.36 4.92
C PRO A 318 -74.66 9.93 3.49
N SER A 319 -73.67 9.80 2.60
CA SER A 319 -73.78 10.23 1.19
C SER A 319 -72.89 9.35 0.31
N THR A 320 -73.34 9.09 -0.93
CA THR A 320 -72.56 8.42 -1.97
C THR A 320 -71.79 9.40 -2.86
N SER A 321 -72.00 10.71 -2.67
CA SER A 321 -71.33 11.75 -3.43
C SER A 321 -69.90 11.97 -2.87
N VAL A 322 -68.90 11.76 -3.72
CA VAL A 322 -67.48 11.94 -3.35
C VAL A 322 -67.17 13.35 -2.89
N GLY A 323 -67.87 14.37 -3.42
CA GLY A 323 -67.73 15.78 -3.02
C GLY A 323 -68.31 16.07 -1.62
N SER A 324 -69.00 15.13 -0.97
CA SER A 324 -69.51 15.25 0.39
C SER A 324 -68.46 14.86 1.45
N TYR A 325 -67.24 14.48 1.05
CA TYR A 325 -66.15 14.04 1.92
C TYR A 325 -64.87 14.84 1.66
N THR A 326 -64.13 15.01 2.73
CA THR A 326 -62.72 15.45 2.66
C THR A 326 -61.82 14.23 2.68
N TRP A 327 -60.96 14.12 1.65
CA TRP A 327 -60.12 12.96 1.40
C TRP A 327 -58.67 13.23 1.80
N SER A 328 -58.00 12.24 2.38
CA SER A 328 -56.57 12.26 2.64
C SER A 328 -55.99 10.84 2.65
N SER A 329 -54.68 10.74 2.38
CA SER A 329 -53.91 9.54 2.57
C SER A 329 -53.12 9.64 3.88
N LEU A 330 -53.07 8.56 4.68
CA LEU A 330 -52.18 8.46 5.82
C LEU A 330 -50.79 7.98 5.41
N ASN A 331 -50.63 7.40 4.21
CA ASN A 331 -49.39 6.89 3.63
C ASN A 331 -49.19 7.45 2.22
N PRO A 332 -48.95 8.76 2.06
CA PRO A 332 -48.85 9.41 0.73
C PRO A 332 -47.62 8.92 -0.05
N GLU A 333 -46.63 8.35 0.60
CA GLU A 333 -45.47 7.69 -0.04
C GLU A 333 -45.83 6.37 -0.74
N VAL A 334 -46.99 5.77 -0.42
CA VAL A 334 -47.50 4.54 -1.04
C VAL A 334 -48.67 4.87 -1.98
N VAL A 335 -49.66 5.59 -1.49
CA VAL A 335 -50.88 5.95 -2.25
C VAL A 335 -51.27 7.39 -2.00
N THR A 336 -51.52 8.15 -3.04
CA THR A 336 -52.10 9.51 -2.93
C THR A 336 -53.59 9.49 -3.28
N ILE A 337 -54.34 10.44 -2.72
CA ILE A 337 -55.74 10.61 -3.05
C ILE A 337 -56.06 12.09 -3.29
N SER A 338 -56.77 12.39 -4.38
CA SER A 338 -57.24 13.74 -4.69
C SER A 338 -58.52 14.09 -3.94
N THR A 339 -58.88 15.37 -3.93
CA THR A 339 -60.16 15.87 -3.39
C THR A 339 -61.40 15.24 -4.06
N PHE A 340 -61.25 14.66 -5.27
CA PHE A 340 -62.27 13.94 -6.00
C PHE A 340 -62.19 12.42 -5.81
N SER A 341 -61.56 11.95 -4.73
CA SER A 341 -61.36 10.54 -4.40
C SER A 341 -60.57 9.70 -5.45
N SER A 342 -59.92 10.32 -6.38
CA SER A 342 -59.06 9.60 -7.34
C SER A 342 -57.75 9.24 -6.66
N MET A 343 -57.42 7.95 -6.60
CA MET A 343 -56.18 7.40 -6.03
C MET A 343 -55.15 7.21 -7.13
N SER A 344 -53.88 7.47 -6.77
CA SER A 344 -52.72 7.19 -7.61
C SER A 344 -51.66 6.44 -6.80
N ILE A 345 -50.98 5.51 -7.47
CA ILE A 345 -49.87 4.75 -6.89
C ILE A 345 -48.64 5.68 -6.78
N ALA A 346 -48.09 5.83 -5.59
CA ALA A 346 -46.79 6.48 -5.37
C ALA A 346 -45.66 5.46 -5.32
N SER A 347 -45.89 4.33 -4.60
CA SER A 347 -45.02 3.15 -4.61
C SER A 347 -45.82 1.88 -4.31
N PRO A 348 -45.32 0.68 -4.64
CA PRO A 348 -45.92 -0.58 -4.18
C PRO A 348 -45.87 -0.66 -2.64
N GLY A 349 -46.94 -1.23 -2.05
CA GLY A 349 -47.02 -1.37 -0.60
C GLY A 349 -48.46 -1.29 -0.08
N PHE A 350 -48.57 -1.11 1.24
CA PHE A 350 -49.87 -0.93 1.87
C PHE A 350 -50.02 0.48 2.42
N GLY A 351 -51.24 1.05 2.25
CA GLY A 351 -51.54 2.37 2.74
C GLY A 351 -53.00 2.52 3.17
N ILE A 352 -53.29 3.58 3.89
CA ILE A 352 -54.61 3.91 4.40
C ILE A 352 -55.14 5.20 3.79
N ILE A 353 -56.33 5.13 3.22
CA ILE A 353 -57.09 6.28 2.70
C ILE A 353 -58.18 6.64 3.71
N LYS A 354 -58.32 7.94 4.00
CA LYS A 354 -59.30 8.52 4.93
C LYS A 354 -60.31 9.38 4.21
N ALA A 355 -61.58 9.21 4.55
CA ALA A 355 -62.70 10.04 4.13
C ALA A 355 -63.44 10.60 5.36
N VAL A 356 -63.53 11.89 5.50
CA VAL A 356 -64.30 12.57 6.57
C VAL A 356 -65.55 13.19 5.97
N TYR A 357 -66.72 12.85 6.49
CA TYR A 357 -67.98 13.42 6.01
C TYR A 357 -68.09 14.92 6.37
N ASN A 358 -68.28 15.78 5.38
CA ASN A 358 -68.20 17.24 5.56
C ASN A 358 -69.29 17.82 6.47
N ASN A 359 -70.49 17.17 6.50
CA ASN A 359 -71.60 17.65 7.30
C ASN A 359 -71.62 17.10 8.72
N ASP A 360 -70.85 16.06 9.00
CA ASP A 360 -70.65 15.46 10.32
C ASP A 360 -69.24 14.84 10.42
N PRO A 361 -68.27 15.61 10.90
CA PRO A 361 -66.85 15.18 11.02
C PRO A 361 -66.61 13.98 11.95
N THR A 362 -67.59 13.58 12.73
CA THR A 362 -67.53 12.35 13.55
C THR A 362 -67.70 11.08 12.68
N LYS A 363 -68.13 11.21 11.45
CA LYS A 363 -68.25 10.10 10.50
C LYS A 363 -67.01 10.00 9.61
N VAL A 364 -66.14 9.08 10.03
CA VAL A 364 -64.83 8.89 9.38
C VAL A 364 -64.71 7.46 8.86
N PHE A 365 -64.41 7.36 7.56
CA PHE A 365 -64.29 6.10 6.85
C PHE A 365 -62.84 5.90 6.38
N TYR A 366 -62.38 4.67 6.46
CA TYR A 366 -61.02 4.30 6.07
C TYR A 366 -61.05 3.17 5.02
N ALA A 367 -60.06 3.17 4.16
CA ALA A 367 -59.75 2.05 3.28
C ALA A 367 -58.28 1.65 3.48
N VAL A 368 -58.05 0.39 3.77
CA VAL A 368 -56.70 -0.21 3.68
C VAL A 368 -56.55 -0.69 2.24
N VAL A 369 -55.52 -0.22 1.56
CA VAL A 369 -55.27 -0.55 0.16
C VAL A 369 -53.86 -1.14 -0.02
N LYS A 370 -53.73 -2.11 -0.91
CA LYS A 370 -52.49 -2.65 -1.42
C LYS A 370 -52.27 -2.05 -2.84
N THR A 371 -51.16 -1.45 -3.02
CA THR A 371 -50.68 -0.94 -4.31
C THR A 371 -49.68 -1.88 -4.92
N THR A 372 -49.81 -2.20 -6.17
CA THR A 372 -48.89 -3.04 -6.94
C THR A 372 -48.68 -2.42 -8.33
N THR A 373 -47.82 -2.99 -9.15
CA THR A 373 -47.67 -2.61 -10.56
C THR A 373 -48.95 -2.82 -11.38
N GLU A 374 -49.84 -3.72 -10.92
CA GLU A 374 -51.11 -4.04 -11.57
C GLU A 374 -52.25 -3.07 -11.21
N GLY A 375 -52.16 -2.41 -10.04
CA GLY A 375 -53.19 -1.48 -9.58
C GLY A 375 -53.27 -1.28 -8.07
N ILE A 376 -54.45 -0.75 -7.68
CA ILE A 376 -54.78 -0.51 -6.27
C ILE A 376 -55.96 -1.43 -5.88
N PHE A 377 -55.76 -2.23 -4.85
CA PHE A 377 -56.70 -3.23 -4.36
C PHE A 377 -57.06 -2.93 -2.91
N ILE A 378 -58.30 -3.34 -2.50
CA ILE A 378 -58.67 -3.33 -1.08
C ILE A 378 -57.87 -4.39 -0.35
N SER A 379 -57.47 -4.09 0.86
CA SER A 379 -56.72 -5.01 1.72
C SER A 379 -57.21 -4.94 3.19
N THR A 380 -56.57 -5.65 4.06
CA THR A 380 -56.85 -5.66 5.52
C THR A 380 -55.60 -5.23 6.29
N ILE A 381 -55.82 -4.81 7.55
CA ILE A 381 -54.72 -4.52 8.48
C ILE A 381 -53.91 -5.81 8.75
N GLU A 382 -54.59 -6.96 8.83
CA GLU A 382 -53.93 -8.25 9.05
C GLU A 382 -53.00 -8.59 7.89
N GLU A 383 -53.46 -8.47 6.63
CA GLU A 383 -52.62 -8.69 5.43
C GLU A 383 -51.46 -7.73 5.41
N ALA A 384 -51.69 -6.45 5.72
CA ALA A 384 -50.65 -5.41 5.68
C ALA A 384 -49.53 -5.62 6.73
N ASN A 385 -49.86 -6.30 7.83
CA ASN A 385 -48.92 -6.54 8.93
C ASN A 385 -48.38 -7.98 8.97
N THR A 386 -48.79 -8.82 8.02
CA THR A 386 -48.26 -10.20 7.94
C THR A 386 -46.92 -10.19 7.26
N LYS A 387 -45.87 -10.64 7.99
CA LYS A 387 -44.56 -10.94 7.41
C LYS A 387 -44.59 -12.32 6.80
N ILE A 388 -44.25 -12.40 5.52
CA ILE A 388 -44.05 -13.67 4.83
C ILE A 388 -42.56 -13.96 4.85
N GLU A 389 -42.17 -15.11 5.37
CA GLU A 389 -40.78 -15.58 5.38
C GLU A 389 -40.68 -16.89 4.62
N TYR A 390 -39.57 -17.06 3.91
CA TYR A 390 -39.24 -18.30 3.20
C TYR A 390 -37.95 -18.89 3.75
N GLU A 391 -37.82 -20.20 3.71
CA GLU A 391 -36.60 -20.90 4.05
C GLU A 391 -35.70 -21.05 2.81
N VAL A 392 -34.47 -20.55 2.91
CA VAL A 392 -33.41 -20.75 1.90
C VAL A 392 -32.36 -21.68 2.49
N THR A 393 -32.27 -22.88 1.94
CA THR A 393 -31.34 -23.91 2.38
C THR A 393 -30.22 -24.09 1.38
N PHE A 394 -28.98 -23.95 1.82
CA PHE A 394 -27.78 -24.22 1.06
C PHE A 394 -27.30 -25.64 1.40
N THR A 395 -26.99 -26.41 0.35
CA THR A 395 -26.52 -27.79 0.50
C THR A 395 -25.20 -28.00 -0.20
N ASP A 396 -24.49 -29.07 0.13
CA ASP A 396 -23.37 -29.55 -0.69
C ASP A 396 -23.89 -30.36 -1.89
N GLU A 397 -22.99 -30.82 -2.77
CA GLU A 397 -23.34 -31.64 -3.94
C GLU A 397 -23.96 -33.03 -3.59
N ASN A 398 -23.91 -33.45 -2.33
CA ASN A 398 -24.51 -34.68 -1.83
C ASN A 398 -25.87 -34.45 -1.15
N GLY A 399 -26.34 -33.20 -1.13
CA GLY A 399 -27.57 -32.78 -0.50
C GLY A 399 -27.49 -32.61 1.04
N ASN A 400 -26.26 -32.61 1.61
CA ASN A 400 -26.11 -32.30 3.03
C ASN A 400 -26.26 -30.80 3.26
N VAL A 401 -27.05 -30.42 4.27
CA VAL A 401 -27.33 -29.04 4.61
C VAL A 401 -26.04 -28.36 5.13
N ILE A 402 -25.64 -27.28 4.50
CA ILE A 402 -24.56 -26.38 4.95
C ILE A 402 -25.15 -25.33 5.87
N GLU A 403 -26.23 -24.66 5.43
CA GLU A 403 -26.90 -23.59 6.15
C GLU A 403 -28.37 -23.47 5.73
N THR A 404 -29.25 -23.05 6.67
CA THR A 404 -30.62 -22.65 6.36
C THR A 404 -30.89 -21.27 6.93
N GLN A 405 -31.42 -20.37 6.11
CA GLN A 405 -31.76 -19.00 6.47
C GLN A 405 -33.25 -18.77 6.30
N LYS A 406 -33.86 -17.97 7.21
CA LYS A 406 -35.21 -17.43 7.04
C LYS A 406 -35.08 -16.04 6.40
N VAL A 407 -35.76 -15.86 5.28
CA VAL A 407 -35.67 -14.65 4.44
C VAL A 407 -37.06 -14.08 4.24
N GLU A 408 -37.27 -12.80 4.58
CA GLU A 408 -38.54 -12.12 4.30
C GLU A 408 -38.79 -12.04 2.78
N GLU A 409 -40.05 -12.10 2.38
CA GLU A 409 -40.47 -12.00 0.97
C GLU A 409 -39.82 -10.80 0.25
N GLY A 410 -39.18 -11.06 -0.88
CA GLY A 410 -38.50 -10.07 -1.70
C GLY A 410 -37.12 -9.64 -1.18
N LYS A 411 -36.66 -10.16 -0.04
CA LYS A 411 -35.30 -9.94 0.47
C LYS A 411 -34.32 -10.97 -0.11
N SER A 412 -33.04 -10.82 0.23
CA SER A 412 -31.97 -11.68 -0.25
C SER A 412 -31.39 -12.54 0.86
N ALA A 413 -31.08 -13.80 0.55
CA ALA A 413 -30.25 -14.66 1.39
C ALA A 413 -28.76 -14.29 1.22
N THR A 414 -27.96 -14.58 2.25
CA THR A 414 -26.50 -14.41 2.21
C THR A 414 -25.83 -15.74 1.94
N PRO A 415 -25.24 -15.97 0.75
CA PRO A 415 -24.63 -17.27 0.46
C PRO A 415 -23.48 -17.60 1.39
N PRO A 416 -23.41 -18.83 1.94
CA PRO A 416 -22.25 -19.29 2.68
C PRO A 416 -21.05 -19.53 1.73
N THR A 417 -19.85 -19.65 2.31
CA THR A 417 -18.67 -20.06 1.54
C THR A 417 -18.90 -21.43 0.92
N PRO A 418 -18.76 -21.59 -0.41
CA PRO A 418 -19.02 -22.86 -1.07
C PRO A 418 -17.97 -23.92 -0.69
N PRO A 419 -18.36 -25.21 -0.62
CA PRO A 419 -17.42 -26.30 -0.42
C PRO A 419 -16.36 -26.34 -1.52
N LYS A 420 -15.09 -26.64 -1.16
CA LYS A 420 -14.02 -26.89 -2.15
C LYS A 420 -14.21 -28.23 -2.82
N LYS A 421 -14.08 -28.25 -4.15
CA LYS A 421 -14.10 -29.47 -4.97
C LYS A 421 -12.81 -29.54 -5.79
N GLU A 422 -12.00 -30.57 -5.55
CA GLU A 422 -10.69 -30.73 -6.20
C GLU A 422 -10.83 -30.85 -7.73
N GLY A 423 -10.06 -30.04 -8.47
CA GLY A 423 -10.10 -29.99 -9.94
C GLY A 423 -11.27 -29.21 -10.51
N TYR A 424 -12.09 -28.56 -9.70
CA TYR A 424 -13.24 -27.78 -10.12
C TYR A 424 -13.25 -26.38 -9.53
N THR A 425 -13.85 -25.47 -10.24
CA THR A 425 -14.09 -24.10 -9.80
C THR A 425 -15.58 -23.88 -9.54
N PHE A 426 -15.90 -23.30 -8.39
CA PHE A 426 -17.27 -22.90 -8.06
C PHE A 426 -17.72 -21.74 -8.95
N ILE A 427 -18.94 -21.85 -9.52
CA ILE A 427 -19.53 -20.86 -10.44
C ILE A 427 -20.93 -20.41 -10.00
N GLY A 428 -21.24 -20.54 -8.72
CA GLY A 428 -22.49 -20.06 -8.12
C GLY A 428 -23.38 -21.17 -7.60
N TRP A 429 -24.42 -20.75 -6.91
CA TRP A 429 -25.48 -21.61 -6.42
C TRP A 429 -26.51 -21.86 -7.52
N SER A 430 -27.29 -22.94 -7.42
CA SER A 430 -28.23 -23.42 -8.45
C SER A 430 -29.44 -22.50 -8.68
N GLY A 431 -29.59 -21.45 -7.89
CA GLY A 431 -30.66 -20.46 -8.04
C GLY A 431 -30.23 -19.09 -7.53
N ASP A 432 -31.11 -18.09 -7.72
CA ASP A 432 -30.88 -16.74 -7.26
C ASP A 432 -31.10 -16.64 -5.74
N THR A 433 -30.22 -15.92 -5.07
CA THR A 433 -30.28 -15.68 -3.62
C THR A 433 -30.94 -14.36 -3.27
N PHE A 434 -31.36 -13.57 -4.25
CA PHE A 434 -32.02 -12.28 -4.09
C PHE A 434 -33.49 -12.34 -4.53
N GLY A 435 -34.32 -11.46 -3.95
CA GLY A 435 -35.74 -11.39 -4.27
C GLY A 435 -36.52 -12.68 -3.96
N VAL A 436 -36.22 -13.30 -2.85
CA VAL A 436 -36.81 -14.60 -2.43
C VAL A 436 -38.31 -14.48 -2.29
N THR A 437 -39.07 -15.31 -3.03
CA THR A 437 -40.54 -15.34 -3.03
C THR A 437 -41.11 -16.73 -2.77
N GLU A 438 -40.25 -17.72 -2.51
CA GLU A 438 -40.61 -19.10 -2.19
C GLU A 438 -39.47 -19.78 -1.42
N ASN A 439 -39.76 -20.95 -0.81
CA ASN A 439 -38.72 -21.75 -0.19
C ASN A 439 -37.75 -22.27 -1.24
N LEU A 440 -36.43 -22.12 -1.01
CA LEU A 440 -35.38 -22.51 -1.93
C LEU A 440 -34.47 -23.56 -1.32
N THR A 441 -34.02 -24.51 -2.14
CA THR A 441 -32.88 -25.36 -1.84
C THR A 441 -31.85 -25.17 -2.93
N LEU A 442 -30.66 -24.70 -2.54
CA LEU A 442 -29.61 -24.25 -3.44
C LEU A 442 -28.40 -25.18 -3.30
N GLU A 443 -27.96 -25.74 -4.44
CA GLU A 443 -26.78 -26.58 -4.56
C GLU A 443 -25.66 -25.82 -5.24
N PRO A 444 -24.36 -26.12 -4.96
CA PRO A 444 -23.23 -25.45 -5.59
C PRO A 444 -23.03 -25.97 -7.01
N ASN A 445 -22.87 -25.06 -7.95
CA ASN A 445 -22.50 -25.37 -9.33
C ASN A 445 -20.97 -25.27 -9.51
N TYR A 446 -20.40 -26.19 -10.27
CA TYR A 446 -18.97 -26.23 -10.53
C TYR A 446 -18.69 -26.40 -12.03
N VAL A 447 -17.56 -25.89 -12.49
CA VAL A 447 -16.99 -26.11 -13.82
C VAL A 447 -15.65 -26.82 -13.66
N GLU A 448 -15.30 -27.70 -14.62
CA GLU A 448 -14.00 -28.35 -14.65
C GLU A 448 -12.87 -27.33 -14.88
N GLY A 449 -11.81 -27.46 -14.12
CA GLY A 449 -10.70 -26.53 -14.04
C GLY A 449 -10.55 -25.98 -12.63
N SER A 450 -9.32 -25.81 -12.19
CA SER A 450 -9.04 -25.34 -10.83
C SER A 450 -8.69 -23.86 -10.85
N SER A 451 -9.48 -23.05 -10.17
CA SER A 451 -9.11 -21.68 -9.76
C SER A 451 -9.29 -21.53 -8.26
N ASP A 452 -8.62 -20.54 -7.69
CA ASP A 452 -8.67 -20.27 -6.25
C ASP A 452 -9.52 -19.04 -5.92
N PHE A 453 -10.56 -18.71 -6.70
CA PHE A 453 -11.40 -17.54 -6.43
C PHE A 453 -12.21 -17.68 -5.13
N ALA A 454 -12.71 -18.86 -4.85
CA ALA A 454 -13.56 -19.08 -3.67
C ALA A 454 -12.81 -18.81 -2.36
N GLY A 455 -13.38 -17.91 -1.56
CA GLY A 455 -12.82 -17.46 -0.28
C GLY A 455 -11.82 -16.31 -0.38
N LYS A 456 -11.31 -15.97 -1.58
CA LYS A 456 -10.43 -14.79 -1.78
C LYS A 456 -11.17 -13.49 -1.54
N THR A 457 -10.44 -12.52 -1.02
CA THR A 457 -10.90 -11.15 -0.82
C THR A 457 -10.78 -10.34 -2.09
N VAL A 458 -11.76 -9.49 -2.37
CA VAL A 458 -11.77 -8.63 -3.58
C VAL A 458 -12.09 -7.18 -3.24
N SER A 459 -11.32 -6.25 -3.81
CA SER A 459 -11.64 -4.83 -3.80
C SER A 459 -11.99 -4.34 -5.21
N ILE A 460 -13.00 -3.48 -5.27
CA ILE A 460 -13.48 -2.89 -6.52
C ILE A 460 -12.96 -1.45 -6.63
N LEU A 461 -12.33 -1.08 -7.73
CA LEU A 461 -12.03 0.30 -8.08
C LEU A 461 -12.92 0.73 -9.22
N GLY A 462 -13.88 1.62 -8.93
CA GLY A 462 -14.92 1.96 -9.89
C GLY A 462 -15.41 3.41 -9.83
N ASP A 463 -16.27 3.73 -10.76
CA ASP A 463 -17.02 5.00 -10.84
C ASP A 463 -18.50 4.81 -10.39
N SER A 464 -19.42 5.66 -10.87
CA SER A 464 -20.85 5.61 -10.53
C SER A 464 -21.52 4.28 -10.83
N ILE A 465 -21.07 3.57 -11.86
CA ILE A 465 -21.63 2.27 -12.29
C ILE A 465 -21.44 1.19 -11.21
N SER A 466 -20.43 1.35 -10.39
CA SER A 466 -20.06 0.38 -9.34
C SER A 466 -20.45 0.81 -7.93
N THR A 467 -21.06 2.00 -7.76
CA THR A 467 -21.47 2.47 -6.43
C THR A 467 -22.75 1.79 -5.95
N TYR A 468 -22.85 1.58 -4.63
CA TYR A 468 -24.09 1.25 -3.93
C TYR A 468 -24.04 1.79 -2.51
N LYS A 469 -25.12 2.48 -2.07
CA LYS A 469 -25.21 3.14 -0.78
C LYS A 469 -24.99 2.15 0.38
N GLY A 470 -24.06 2.51 1.27
CA GLY A 470 -23.67 1.68 2.42
C GLY A 470 -22.51 0.71 2.11
N TYR A 471 -22.02 0.66 0.86
CA TYR A 471 -20.91 -0.21 0.44
C TYR A 471 -19.71 0.55 -0.14
N VAL A 472 -19.81 1.87 -0.25
CA VAL A 472 -18.70 2.74 -0.67
C VAL A 472 -18.16 3.50 0.55
N PRO A 473 -16.92 4.01 0.52
CA PRO A 473 -16.34 4.77 1.63
C PRO A 473 -17.18 5.97 2.03
N ASP A 474 -17.11 6.36 3.30
CA ASP A 474 -17.84 7.50 3.85
C ASP A 474 -17.53 8.80 3.08
N GLY A 475 -18.59 9.56 2.81
CA GLY A 475 -18.48 10.82 2.06
C GLY A 475 -18.35 10.66 0.54
N TYR A 476 -18.30 9.41 0.04
CA TYR A 476 -18.28 9.17 -1.39
C TYR A 476 -19.68 9.35 -2.00
N SER A 477 -19.73 10.01 -3.17
CA SER A 477 -20.97 10.13 -3.94
C SER A 477 -21.36 8.78 -4.52
N CYS A 478 -22.65 8.44 -4.40
CA CYS A 478 -23.22 7.16 -4.79
C CYS A 478 -24.40 7.36 -5.75
N PHE A 479 -24.48 6.53 -6.79
CA PHE A 479 -25.59 6.56 -7.72
C PHE A 479 -26.71 5.59 -7.31
N TYR A 480 -26.36 4.34 -6.97
CA TYR A 480 -27.34 3.32 -6.59
C TYR A 480 -27.60 3.27 -5.07
N PRO A 481 -28.84 2.89 -4.63
CA PRO A 481 -30.00 2.54 -5.46
C PRO A 481 -30.60 3.79 -6.13
N TYR A 482 -31.07 3.61 -7.36
CA TYR A 482 -31.73 4.65 -8.14
C TYR A 482 -33.15 4.19 -8.52
N PRO A 483 -34.20 5.01 -8.36
CA PRO A 483 -35.60 4.55 -8.41
C PRO A 483 -36.03 3.82 -9.69
N THR A 484 -35.43 4.15 -10.84
CA THR A 484 -35.77 3.51 -12.12
C THR A 484 -34.78 2.45 -12.57
N ALA A 485 -33.78 2.11 -11.72
CA ALA A 485 -32.76 1.14 -12.08
C ALA A 485 -33.17 -0.32 -11.78
N ASP A 486 -34.30 -0.53 -11.12
CA ASP A 486 -34.79 -1.84 -10.67
C ASP A 486 -33.77 -2.61 -9.79
N LEU A 487 -32.86 -1.87 -9.14
CA LEU A 487 -31.89 -2.40 -8.19
C LEU A 487 -32.36 -2.10 -6.76
N ALA A 488 -33.04 -3.05 -6.18
CA ALA A 488 -33.55 -2.94 -4.80
C ALA A 488 -32.53 -3.44 -3.75
N ASP A 489 -31.58 -4.24 -4.17
CA ASP A 489 -30.62 -4.92 -3.30
C ASP A 489 -29.19 -4.86 -3.87
N VAL A 490 -28.19 -4.82 -3.00
CA VAL A 490 -26.78 -4.81 -3.39
C VAL A 490 -26.38 -6.05 -4.19
N ASN A 491 -26.99 -7.20 -3.89
CA ASN A 491 -26.75 -8.45 -4.61
C ASN A 491 -27.11 -8.39 -6.10
N GLN A 492 -27.84 -7.36 -6.51
CA GLN A 492 -28.18 -7.09 -7.91
C GLN A 492 -27.12 -6.27 -8.65
N THR A 493 -26.12 -5.73 -7.96
CA THR A 493 -24.99 -5.02 -8.60
C THR A 493 -24.09 -6.01 -9.33
N TRP A 494 -23.42 -5.55 -10.40
CA TRP A 494 -22.55 -6.42 -11.20
C TRP A 494 -21.44 -7.07 -10.34
N TRP A 495 -20.80 -6.29 -9.46
CA TRP A 495 -19.68 -6.76 -8.67
C TRP A 495 -20.11 -7.74 -7.56
N MET A 496 -21.27 -7.54 -6.92
CA MET A 496 -21.77 -8.49 -5.93
C MET A 496 -22.23 -9.79 -6.59
N GLN A 497 -22.81 -9.72 -7.78
CA GLN A 497 -23.13 -10.93 -8.56
C GLN A 497 -21.85 -11.71 -8.88
N VAL A 498 -20.74 -11.05 -9.28
CA VAL A 498 -19.44 -11.69 -9.53
C VAL A 498 -18.92 -12.33 -8.25
N ILE A 499 -18.92 -11.58 -7.14
CA ILE A 499 -18.47 -12.07 -5.83
C ILE A 499 -19.22 -13.32 -5.41
N ASN A 500 -20.55 -13.28 -5.46
CA ASN A 500 -21.39 -14.41 -5.07
C ASN A 500 -21.21 -15.61 -6.01
N LYS A 501 -21.10 -15.37 -7.32
CA LYS A 501 -20.93 -16.44 -8.33
C LYS A 501 -19.56 -17.12 -8.26
N LEU A 502 -18.52 -16.43 -7.86
CA LEU A 502 -17.17 -17.00 -7.72
C LEU A 502 -16.82 -17.36 -6.27
N GLY A 503 -17.75 -17.19 -5.32
CA GLY A 503 -17.56 -17.51 -3.92
C GLY A 503 -16.53 -16.64 -3.21
N MET A 504 -16.26 -15.44 -3.72
CA MET A 504 -15.31 -14.48 -3.15
C MET A 504 -15.90 -13.72 -1.96
N LYS A 505 -15.10 -12.90 -1.32
CA LYS A 505 -15.51 -12.02 -0.22
C LYS A 505 -15.18 -10.57 -0.56
N LEU A 506 -16.14 -9.65 -0.43
CA LEU A 506 -15.88 -8.22 -0.61
C LEU A 506 -14.98 -7.71 0.51
N LEU A 507 -13.80 -7.17 0.16
CA LEU A 507 -12.97 -6.43 1.09
C LEU A 507 -13.39 -4.95 1.11
N LYS A 508 -13.33 -4.26 -0.03
CA LYS A 508 -13.75 -2.87 -0.18
C LYS A 508 -14.36 -2.60 -1.55
N ASN A 509 -15.39 -1.79 -1.57
CA ASN A 509 -15.86 -1.19 -2.82
C ASN A 509 -15.42 0.28 -2.86
N ASN A 510 -14.27 0.54 -3.48
CA ASN A 510 -13.70 1.86 -3.65
C ASN A 510 -14.23 2.51 -4.94
N SER A 511 -15.55 2.72 -5.01
CA SER A 511 -16.21 3.37 -6.15
C SER A 511 -16.75 4.74 -5.76
N TYR A 512 -16.65 5.72 -6.67
CA TYR A 512 -17.12 7.09 -6.44
C TYR A 512 -17.82 7.64 -7.69
N SER A 513 -19.05 8.11 -7.53
CA SER A 513 -19.85 8.62 -8.64
C SER A 513 -19.24 9.87 -9.27
N GLY A 514 -19.07 9.86 -10.59
CA GLY A 514 -18.53 10.98 -11.37
C GLY A 514 -17.01 11.07 -11.41
N THR A 515 -16.28 10.10 -10.84
CA THR A 515 -14.81 10.14 -10.85
C THR A 515 -14.21 9.72 -12.18
N CYS A 516 -13.04 10.31 -12.49
CA CYS A 516 -12.19 9.98 -13.62
C CYS A 516 -10.88 9.32 -13.17
N VAL A 517 -10.20 8.67 -14.10
CA VAL A 517 -8.81 8.27 -13.93
C VAL A 517 -7.90 9.50 -14.05
N SER A 518 -8.23 10.38 -14.98
CA SER A 518 -7.42 11.54 -15.32
C SER A 518 -7.27 12.52 -14.17
N SER A 519 -6.03 13.00 -13.96
CA SER A 519 -5.72 14.04 -12.98
C SER A 519 -6.37 15.37 -13.34
N GLY A 520 -6.71 16.18 -12.32
CA GLY A 520 -7.29 17.52 -12.50
C GLY A 520 -8.80 17.54 -12.70
N THR A 521 -9.48 16.41 -12.62
CA THR A 521 -10.94 16.28 -12.75
C THR A 521 -11.68 16.31 -11.40
N GLY A 522 -10.97 16.52 -10.28
CA GLY A 522 -11.50 16.62 -8.92
C GLY A 522 -10.65 15.87 -7.89
N SER A 523 -11.00 16.03 -6.60
CA SER A 523 -10.24 15.50 -5.46
C SER A 523 -10.27 13.96 -5.32
N TYR A 524 -11.01 13.26 -6.17
CA TYR A 524 -11.24 11.81 -6.08
C TYR A 524 -10.78 11.03 -7.31
N SER A 525 -9.91 11.64 -8.13
CA SER A 525 -9.26 10.93 -9.24
C SER A 525 -8.46 9.74 -8.73
N THR A 526 -8.43 8.66 -9.52
CA THR A 526 -7.69 7.43 -9.14
C THR A 526 -6.16 7.57 -9.19
N VAL A 527 -5.63 8.75 -9.56
CA VAL A 527 -4.20 9.05 -9.38
C VAL A 527 -3.88 9.58 -7.97
N GLU A 528 -4.88 9.90 -7.15
CA GLU A 528 -4.70 10.41 -5.79
C GLU A 528 -4.43 9.27 -4.79
N ASP A 529 -3.39 9.44 -3.97
CA ASP A 529 -2.98 8.41 -3.01
C ASP A 529 -4.08 8.06 -1.98
N ASN A 530 -4.83 9.07 -1.52
CA ASN A 530 -5.91 8.84 -0.58
C ASN A 530 -7.04 8.02 -1.19
N ARG A 531 -7.30 8.21 -2.50
CA ARG A 531 -8.28 7.43 -3.23
C ARG A 531 -7.86 5.96 -3.29
N LEU A 532 -6.62 5.68 -3.66
CA LEU A 532 -6.14 4.30 -3.83
C LEU A 532 -5.99 3.55 -2.50
N LYS A 533 -5.70 4.26 -1.40
CA LYS A 533 -5.66 3.64 -0.06
C LYS A 533 -7.00 3.03 0.37
N GLU A 534 -8.11 3.52 -0.16
CA GLU A 534 -9.44 2.93 0.08
C GLU A 534 -9.65 1.57 -0.62
N LEU A 535 -8.66 1.05 -1.34
CA LEU A 535 -8.62 -0.36 -1.77
C LEU A 535 -8.23 -1.30 -0.63
N LEU A 536 -7.61 -0.77 0.40
CA LEU A 536 -7.19 -1.52 1.57
C LEU A 536 -8.28 -1.51 2.64
N PHE A 537 -8.31 -2.54 3.43
CA PHE A 537 -9.00 -2.51 4.72
C PHE A 537 -7.95 -2.36 5.83
N GLY A 538 -7.83 -1.16 6.40
CA GLY A 538 -6.69 -0.84 7.27
C GLY A 538 -5.36 -0.87 6.50
N THR A 539 -4.52 -1.86 6.78
CA THR A 539 -3.27 -2.12 6.06
C THR A 539 -3.34 -3.34 5.15
N GLU A 540 -4.47 -4.05 5.17
CA GLU A 540 -4.65 -5.27 4.41
C GLU A 540 -4.97 -4.98 2.95
N ALA A 541 -4.20 -5.59 2.04
CA ALA A 541 -4.46 -5.57 0.62
C ALA A 541 -5.41 -6.73 0.25
N PRO A 542 -6.32 -6.53 -0.70
CA PRO A 542 -7.16 -7.62 -1.22
C PRO A 542 -6.31 -8.66 -1.96
N ASP A 543 -6.80 -9.90 -2.03
CA ASP A 543 -6.22 -10.90 -2.93
C ASP A 543 -6.42 -10.51 -4.39
N ILE A 544 -7.58 -9.90 -4.70
CA ILE A 544 -7.98 -9.52 -6.05
C ILE A 544 -8.42 -8.05 -6.08
N ILE A 545 -8.02 -7.34 -7.12
CA ILE A 545 -8.54 -5.99 -7.44
C ILE A 545 -9.20 -6.04 -8.80
N ILE A 546 -10.47 -5.60 -8.89
CA ILE A 546 -11.16 -5.43 -10.18
C ILE A 546 -11.28 -3.94 -10.47
N ILE A 547 -10.71 -3.50 -11.59
CA ILE A 547 -10.68 -2.09 -12.01
C ILE A 547 -11.68 -1.87 -13.14
N PHE A 548 -12.74 -1.11 -12.87
CA PHE A 548 -13.70 -0.65 -13.85
C PHE A 548 -13.75 0.88 -13.88
N MET A 549 -12.80 1.48 -14.59
CA MET A 549 -12.57 2.92 -14.62
C MET A 549 -12.33 3.43 -16.04
N GLY A 550 -12.76 4.67 -16.30
CA GLY A 550 -12.53 5.36 -17.56
C GLY A 550 -13.83 5.80 -18.27
N SER A 551 -15.02 5.41 -17.79
CA SER A 551 -16.30 5.79 -18.42
C SER A 551 -16.48 7.31 -18.44
N ASN A 552 -16.22 7.99 -17.31
CA ASN A 552 -16.31 9.44 -17.21
C ASN A 552 -15.22 10.15 -18.02
N ASP A 553 -14.02 9.59 -18.10
CA ASP A 553 -12.96 10.12 -18.96
C ASP A 553 -13.38 10.07 -20.43
N CYS A 554 -13.87 8.91 -20.89
CA CYS A 554 -14.31 8.68 -22.26
C CYS A 554 -15.52 9.55 -22.65
N GLY A 555 -16.44 9.79 -21.70
CA GLY A 555 -17.62 10.65 -21.88
C GLY A 555 -17.32 12.14 -21.79
N SER A 556 -16.16 12.54 -21.26
CA SER A 556 -15.82 13.94 -21.06
C SER A 556 -15.29 14.61 -22.32
N ALA A 557 -15.84 15.77 -22.66
CA ALA A 557 -15.30 16.61 -23.73
C ALA A 557 -13.96 17.29 -23.36
N TYR A 558 -13.57 17.25 -22.09
CA TYR A 558 -12.40 17.95 -21.54
C TYR A 558 -11.20 17.04 -21.29
N VAL A 559 -11.39 15.73 -21.21
CA VAL A 559 -10.29 14.76 -21.04
C VAL A 559 -9.70 14.42 -22.41
N LYS A 560 -8.39 14.54 -22.53
CA LYS A 560 -7.65 14.14 -23.73
C LYS A 560 -7.12 12.72 -23.58
N ASP A 561 -7.05 11.99 -24.69
CA ASP A 561 -6.53 10.62 -24.74
C ASP A 561 -5.15 10.48 -24.07
N GLU A 562 -4.25 11.43 -24.31
CA GLU A 562 -2.90 11.43 -23.69
C GLU A 562 -2.93 11.63 -22.17
N THR A 563 -3.88 12.44 -21.66
CA THR A 563 -4.06 12.64 -20.22
C THR A 563 -4.60 11.37 -19.58
N PHE A 564 -5.59 10.73 -20.19
CA PHE A 564 -6.12 9.45 -19.75
C PHE A 564 -5.00 8.40 -19.71
N LYS A 565 -4.27 8.26 -20.82
CA LYS A 565 -3.16 7.29 -20.94
C LYS A 565 -2.13 7.47 -19.83
N SER A 566 -1.61 8.69 -19.64
CA SER A 566 -0.61 8.95 -18.61
C SER A 566 -1.14 8.72 -17.19
N SER A 567 -2.39 9.10 -16.91
CA SER A 567 -3.02 8.92 -15.61
C SER A 567 -3.31 7.44 -15.32
N TYR A 568 -3.75 6.67 -16.32
CA TYR A 568 -4.00 5.24 -16.18
C TYR A 568 -2.72 4.49 -15.78
N LYS A 569 -1.59 4.86 -16.38
CA LYS A 569 -0.28 4.34 -16.00
C LYS A 569 0.05 4.66 -14.54
N VAL A 570 -0.09 5.92 -14.14
CA VAL A 570 0.18 6.35 -12.76
C VAL A 570 -0.69 5.59 -11.75
N MET A 571 -1.96 5.37 -12.07
CA MET A 571 -2.88 4.58 -11.25
C MET A 571 -2.36 3.14 -11.06
N LEU A 572 -1.99 2.46 -12.14
CA LEU A 572 -1.48 1.09 -12.07
C LEU A 572 -0.16 0.99 -11.33
N ASP A 573 0.79 1.90 -11.60
CA ASP A 573 2.08 1.95 -10.89
C ASP A 573 1.86 2.07 -9.38
N LYS A 574 0.95 2.94 -8.95
CA LYS A 574 0.63 3.13 -7.53
C LYS A 574 -0.06 1.92 -6.92
N ILE A 575 -1.01 1.29 -7.62
CA ILE A 575 -1.69 0.09 -7.14
C ILE A 575 -0.67 -1.05 -6.97
N LYS A 576 0.24 -1.26 -7.92
CA LYS A 576 1.28 -2.31 -7.79
C LYS A 576 2.23 -2.07 -6.62
N VAL A 577 2.50 -0.82 -6.26
CA VAL A 577 3.28 -0.49 -5.07
C VAL A 577 2.47 -0.70 -3.79
N LEU A 578 1.19 -0.32 -3.82
CA LEU A 578 0.29 -0.41 -2.65
C LEU A 578 -0.12 -1.85 -2.35
N CYS A 579 -0.39 -2.63 -3.39
CA CYS A 579 -0.91 -3.99 -3.33
C CYS A 579 -0.03 -4.93 -4.19
N PRO A 580 1.24 -5.18 -3.81
CA PRO A 580 2.21 -5.88 -4.66
C PRO A 580 1.88 -7.35 -4.92
N ASN A 581 1.07 -7.97 -4.07
CA ASN A 581 0.69 -9.38 -4.15
C ASN A 581 -0.74 -9.60 -4.67
N SER A 582 -1.50 -8.52 -4.89
CA SER A 582 -2.88 -8.64 -5.40
C SER A 582 -2.88 -8.96 -6.89
N GLU A 583 -3.75 -9.87 -7.28
CA GLU A 583 -4.09 -10.09 -8.68
C GLU A 583 -4.99 -8.96 -9.18
N ILE A 584 -4.66 -8.35 -10.31
CA ILE A 584 -5.36 -7.17 -10.80
C ILE A 584 -6.05 -7.50 -12.12
N PHE A 585 -7.38 -7.44 -12.12
CA PHE A 585 -8.20 -7.56 -13.32
C PHE A 585 -8.60 -6.17 -13.83
N ILE A 586 -8.38 -5.91 -15.11
CA ILE A 586 -8.75 -4.65 -15.75
C ILE A 586 -9.90 -4.89 -16.70
N MET A 587 -10.95 -4.06 -16.61
CA MET A 587 -12.09 -4.12 -17.50
C MET A 587 -11.98 -3.08 -18.61
N THR A 588 -12.29 -3.45 -19.85
CA THR A 588 -12.55 -2.48 -20.92
C THR A 588 -13.91 -1.82 -20.72
N LEU A 589 -14.19 -0.73 -21.44
CA LEU A 589 -15.48 -0.01 -21.36
C LEU A 589 -16.55 -0.70 -22.23
N PRO A 590 -17.74 -1.00 -21.68
CA PRO A 590 -18.84 -1.55 -22.44
C PRO A 590 -19.45 -0.50 -23.39
N PRO A 591 -20.27 -0.89 -24.37
CA PRO A 591 -21.10 0.03 -25.12
C PRO A 591 -21.99 0.88 -24.21
N SER A 592 -22.13 2.19 -24.49
CA SER A 592 -22.88 3.14 -23.66
C SER A 592 -23.30 4.35 -24.50
N MET A 593 -24.35 5.05 -24.09
CA MET A 593 -24.78 6.32 -24.69
C MET A 593 -23.93 7.52 -24.18
N LEU A 594 -23.15 7.34 -23.12
CA LEU A 594 -22.33 8.38 -22.51
C LEU A 594 -21.23 8.87 -23.46
N TYR A 595 -20.73 8.01 -24.32
CA TYR A 595 -19.59 8.29 -25.20
C TYR A 595 -19.79 7.76 -26.62
N LYS A 596 -19.08 8.38 -27.57
CA LYS A 596 -19.04 7.91 -28.94
C LYS A 596 -18.24 6.61 -29.07
N GLU A 597 -18.69 5.73 -29.95
CA GLU A 597 -18.01 4.47 -30.21
C GLU A 597 -16.52 4.63 -30.58
N ALA A 598 -16.19 5.62 -31.40
CA ALA A 598 -14.81 5.90 -31.78
C ALA A 598 -13.90 6.27 -30.54
N ASN A 599 -14.46 7.00 -29.57
CA ASN A 599 -13.75 7.31 -28.33
C ASN A 599 -13.57 6.03 -27.51
N ARG A 600 -14.62 5.24 -27.33
CA ARG A 600 -14.57 3.97 -26.60
C ARG A 600 -13.47 3.04 -27.14
N VAL A 601 -13.40 2.89 -28.46
CA VAL A 601 -12.35 2.08 -29.11
C VAL A 601 -10.95 2.57 -28.75
N ASN A 602 -10.71 3.90 -28.75
CA ASN A 602 -9.42 4.48 -28.39
C ASN A 602 -9.08 4.24 -26.91
N TYR A 603 -10.04 4.46 -26.01
CA TYR A 603 -9.84 4.24 -24.57
C TYR A 603 -9.63 2.77 -24.26
N ASN A 604 -10.42 1.87 -24.85
CA ASN A 604 -10.24 0.43 -24.70
C ASN A 604 -8.89 -0.03 -25.25
N LYS A 605 -8.38 0.60 -26.32
CA LYS A 605 -7.03 0.32 -26.79
C LYS A 605 -5.97 0.67 -25.74
N VAL A 606 -6.08 1.83 -25.08
CA VAL A 606 -5.15 2.22 -24.00
C VAL A 606 -5.19 1.22 -22.86
N ILE A 607 -6.39 0.78 -22.45
CA ILE A 607 -6.58 -0.21 -21.39
C ILE A 607 -5.90 -1.54 -21.76
N ARG A 608 -6.09 -2.02 -23.00
CA ARG A 608 -5.44 -3.25 -23.51
C ARG A 608 -3.93 -3.13 -23.61
N ASP A 609 -3.43 -1.97 -24.07
CA ASP A 609 -2.00 -1.72 -24.17
C ASP A 609 -1.34 -1.85 -22.77
N TYR A 610 -1.98 -1.31 -21.72
CA TYR A 610 -1.48 -1.44 -20.36
C TYR A 610 -1.71 -2.82 -19.75
N ALA A 611 -2.81 -3.51 -20.05
CA ALA A 611 -2.97 -4.90 -19.65
C ALA A 611 -1.80 -5.75 -20.15
N ASN A 612 -1.41 -5.56 -21.41
CA ASN A 612 -0.26 -6.24 -22.00
C ASN A 612 1.08 -5.80 -21.41
N GLU A 613 1.30 -4.47 -21.21
CA GLU A 613 2.55 -3.92 -20.65
C GLU A 613 2.82 -4.44 -19.22
N TYR A 614 1.76 -4.57 -18.43
CA TYR A 614 1.85 -4.98 -17.03
C TYR A 614 1.57 -6.47 -16.81
N GLU A 615 1.32 -7.22 -17.89
CA GLU A 615 0.97 -8.65 -17.86
C GLU A 615 -0.24 -8.94 -16.96
N LEU A 616 -1.28 -8.10 -17.07
CA LEU A 616 -2.49 -8.21 -16.26
C LEU A 616 -3.63 -8.89 -17.03
N PRO A 617 -4.43 -9.74 -16.37
CA PRO A 617 -5.65 -10.28 -16.96
C PRO A 617 -6.63 -9.16 -17.32
N ILE A 618 -7.21 -9.26 -18.51
CA ILE A 618 -8.15 -8.30 -19.03
C ILE A 618 -9.53 -8.91 -19.19
N VAL A 619 -10.55 -8.16 -18.77
CA VAL A 619 -11.96 -8.49 -18.97
C VAL A 619 -12.47 -7.65 -20.13
N GLU A 620 -12.78 -8.32 -21.25
CA GLU A 620 -13.27 -7.68 -22.45
C GLU A 620 -14.77 -7.40 -22.40
N MET A 621 -15.12 -6.11 -22.42
CA MET A 621 -16.50 -5.64 -22.30
C MET A 621 -17.13 -5.20 -23.64
N ASP A 622 -16.42 -5.33 -24.76
CA ASP A 622 -16.88 -4.87 -26.06
C ASP A 622 -18.20 -5.52 -26.50
N ASN A 623 -18.44 -6.76 -26.10
CA ASN A 623 -19.64 -7.52 -26.46
C ASN A 623 -20.54 -7.82 -25.25
N THR A 624 -20.52 -6.98 -24.23
CA THR A 624 -21.31 -7.16 -22.99
C THR A 624 -22.79 -7.44 -23.27
N TYR A 625 -23.38 -6.78 -24.24
CA TYR A 625 -24.79 -6.90 -24.56
C TYR A 625 -25.10 -7.86 -25.73
N ASN A 626 -24.14 -8.69 -26.14
CA ASN A 626 -24.31 -9.70 -27.20
C ASN A 626 -24.85 -9.15 -28.51
N GLY A 627 -24.51 -7.89 -28.87
CA GLY A 627 -24.98 -7.19 -30.05
C GLY A 627 -26.38 -6.57 -29.93
N GLU A 628 -27.01 -6.67 -28.78
CA GLU A 628 -28.27 -5.98 -28.48
C GLU A 628 -28.02 -4.46 -28.28
N ASP A 629 -29.05 -3.66 -28.47
CA ASP A 629 -28.99 -2.21 -28.24
C ASP A 629 -28.77 -1.95 -26.75
N CYS A 630 -27.65 -1.26 -26.41
CA CYS A 630 -27.29 -0.96 -25.04
C CYS A 630 -28.37 -0.17 -24.27
N THR A 631 -29.23 0.57 -24.95
CA THR A 631 -30.33 1.35 -24.34
C THR A 631 -31.31 0.47 -23.56
N ASN A 632 -31.46 -0.80 -23.91
CA ASN A 632 -32.29 -1.75 -23.17
C ASN A 632 -31.76 -2.08 -21.79
N PHE A 633 -30.49 -1.81 -21.55
CA PHE A 633 -29.75 -2.17 -20.34
C PHE A 633 -29.36 -0.96 -19.48
N LEU A 634 -29.79 0.24 -19.86
CA LEU A 634 -29.45 1.49 -19.20
C LEU A 634 -30.71 2.21 -18.68
N VAL A 635 -30.56 2.91 -17.55
CA VAL A 635 -31.59 3.80 -16.98
C VAL A 635 -31.42 5.25 -17.43
N ASP A 636 -30.22 5.61 -17.86
CA ASP A 636 -29.86 6.91 -18.44
C ASP A 636 -28.76 6.70 -19.50
N SER A 637 -27.92 7.69 -19.77
CA SER A 637 -26.86 7.56 -20.77
C SER A 637 -25.71 6.64 -20.38
N ALA A 638 -25.53 6.33 -19.09
CA ALA A 638 -24.37 5.66 -18.54
C ALA A 638 -24.68 4.45 -17.65
N HIS A 639 -25.72 4.55 -16.83
CA HIS A 639 -25.93 3.66 -15.70
C HIS A 639 -26.86 2.51 -16.07
N GLN A 640 -26.48 1.32 -15.65
CA GLN A 640 -27.19 0.08 -15.92
C GLN A 640 -28.45 -0.07 -15.06
N ASN A 641 -29.50 -0.64 -15.65
CA ASN A 641 -30.60 -1.27 -14.93
C ASN A 641 -30.17 -2.68 -14.45
N PHE A 642 -31.04 -3.41 -13.78
CA PHE A 642 -30.71 -4.74 -13.27
C PHE A 642 -30.25 -5.71 -14.38
N ALA A 643 -30.94 -5.74 -15.51
CA ALA A 643 -30.54 -6.58 -16.64
C ALA A 643 -29.14 -6.21 -17.16
N GLY A 644 -28.81 -4.90 -17.22
CA GLY A 644 -27.49 -4.41 -17.57
C GLY A 644 -26.40 -4.81 -16.56
N MET A 645 -26.70 -4.74 -15.27
CA MET A 645 -25.80 -5.22 -14.21
C MET A 645 -25.49 -6.71 -14.36
N THR A 646 -26.49 -7.51 -14.67
CA THR A 646 -26.31 -8.96 -14.90
C THR A 646 -25.43 -9.21 -16.13
N LYS A 647 -25.61 -8.47 -17.23
CA LYS A 647 -24.74 -8.58 -18.41
C LYS A 647 -23.27 -8.22 -18.11
N LEU A 648 -23.06 -7.16 -17.31
CA LEU A 648 -21.71 -6.81 -16.84
C LEU A 648 -21.10 -7.96 -16.02
N ALA A 649 -21.86 -8.49 -15.06
CA ALA A 649 -21.40 -9.59 -14.20
C ALA A 649 -21.02 -10.84 -15.01
N GLU A 650 -21.87 -11.22 -15.98
CA GLU A 650 -21.60 -12.37 -16.87
C GLU A 650 -20.30 -12.20 -17.66
N ALA A 651 -20.04 -11.00 -18.20
CA ALA A 651 -18.81 -10.71 -18.92
C ALA A 651 -17.57 -10.78 -18.00
N VAL A 652 -17.70 -10.27 -16.76
CA VAL A 652 -16.60 -10.32 -15.77
C VAL A 652 -16.31 -11.75 -15.34
N ILE A 653 -17.33 -12.53 -14.99
CA ILE A 653 -17.17 -13.93 -14.60
C ILE A 653 -16.46 -14.72 -15.71
N LYS A 654 -16.95 -14.55 -16.95
CA LYS A 654 -16.34 -15.19 -18.12
C LYS A 654 -14.88 -14.80 -18.27
N GLY A 655 -14.56 -13.51 -18.24
CA GLY A 655 -13.18 -13.03 -18.41
C GLY A 655 -12.24 -13.51 -17.29
N MET A 656 -12.71 -13.56 -16.05
CA MET A 656 -11.94 -14.07 -14.92
C MET A 656 -11.67 -15.57 -15.04
N LEU A 657 -12.66 -16.37 -15.44
CA LEU A 657 -12.49 -17.82 -15.63
C LEU A 657 -11.58 -18.12 -16.82
N GLU A 658 -11.74 -17.40 -17.94
CA GLU A 658 -10.91 -17.57 -19.14
C GLU A 658 -9.44 -17.22 -18.88
N SER A 659 -9.13 -16.25 -17.99
CA SER A 659 -7.75 -15.93 -17.61
C SER A 659 -7.07 -17.07 -16.86
N GLU A 660 -7.84 -17.91 -16.16
CA GLU A 660 -7.38 -19.14 -15.50
C GLU A 660 -7.40 -20.37 -16.44
N GLY A 661 -7.66 -20.16 -17.74
CA GLY A 661 -7.76 -21.23 -18.73
C GLY A 661 -9.03 -22.07 -18.61
N ILE A 662 -10.04 -21.59 -17.89
CA ILE A 662 -11.31 -22.29 -17.68
C ILE A 662 -12.32 -21.80 -18.74
N THR A 663 -12.83 -22.73 -19.55
CA THR A 663 -13.87 -22.42 -20.53
C THR A 663 -15.23 -22.30 -19.83
N TYR A 664 -15.81 -21.12 -19.85
CA TYR A 664 -17.13 -20.84 -19.31
C TYR A 664 -18.16 -20.66 -20.43
N ASN A 665 -19.04 -21.66 -20.58
CA ASN A 665 -20.20 -21.59 -21.47
C ASN A 665 -21.42 -21.50 -20.55
N LYS A 666 -22.13 -20.37 -20.59
CA LYS A 666 -23.43 -20.27 -19.91
C LYS A 666 -24.42 -21.16 -20.70
N GLU A 667 -24.92 -22.25 -20.09
CA GLU A 667 -26.04 -23.01 -20.60
C GLU A 667 -27.36 -22.22 -20.51
#